data_e92d7778403645be81b7c1c4f56d6818
#
_entry.id   e92d7778403645be81b7c1c4f56d6818
#
_cell.length_a   1.000
_cell.length_b   1.000
_cell.length_c   1.000
_cell.angle_alpha   90.00
_cell.angle_beta   90.00
_cell.angle_gamma   90.00
#
_symmetry.space_group_name_H-M   'P 1'
#
loop_
_entity.id
_entity.type
_entity.pdbx_description
1 polymer ?
#
loop_
_entity_poly.entity_id
_entity_poly.type
_entity_poly.pdbx_seq_one_letter_code
_entity_poly.pdbx_strand_id
1 'polypeptide(L)'
;MSYTLAQAQTFVDPAADLLKGSQTLKDIYEQATSRHLNERACSFFDEDGKMDGYTYEKYKSITFNFATHMSTALSAMGAGSIIGLKLKNSPNWAHVFWSILMTGHVPLLIDAKLPHENTENLLKQSKATAIIANEETSYSVPLFRINEIRNAEADYQFAASWANQVIFCSSGTTGAVKMMVTDGKALCHQICGSLDMPKESPTILHPGKTNILAMIPFHHIFGFTAVFLWYTYYGKNIVYPSSMASTDLLNAIRKGHVTHIYSVPLFWDSIAQTVLRSAAQGGQKSEAILQNMIAYNCHQITKKEAGFASWRIVGDKIRKKVFGSQVEYCISGGGYLSSRTLTVINGLGYPLYDGFGMTEVGVTSVELSPRVEDRLKGSIGHPFHGMEYKIEPIKGGNPGQGELLIKSPTVHVEEIIGGIRGKTKLDGGYFHSGDIVEKDSSGEYYVKGRVKDVIISSNGENVYPDEIEFYFRNVRHVVNDVVVGVKTDESQEKIVLVLELDNLIKDEELEKLMKDIEAINATLPNEKRVGETLIYKGTLPLANNMKVKRFTIKEALKSDRSQFVSFNGEMAEETDSLAAFDPKDVALTREKVKAIFSKTLLLPSFKIDDKATWTELGGDSMSYVAMVSDLNDGFGLEIPTEKYGRLYSVNDFIAEVLTLQGKGKDEK
;
A
#
# COMPACT_ATOMS: atom_id res chain seq x y z
N MET A 1 16.20 28.08 -3.06
CA MET A 1 16.90 28.91 -2.03
C MET A 1 17.34 27.97 -0.93
N SER A 2 18.58 28.04 -0.49
CA SER A 2 19.03 27.24 0.66
C SER A 2 18.72 28.02 1.95
N TYR A 3 17.95 27.41 2.85
CA TYR A 3 17.69 27.96 4.18
C TYR A 3 18.81 27.55 5.13
N THR A 4 19.16 28.46 6.06
CA THR A 4 20.13 28.14 7.13
C THR A 4 19.44 27.29 8.21
N LEU A 5 20.25 26.54 8.98
CA LEU A 5 19.75 25.80 10.13
C LEU A 5 18.96 26.72 11.09
N ALA A 6 19.46 27.93 11.36
CA ALA A 6 18.79 28.88 12.24
C ALA A 6 17.40 29.30 11.71
N GLN A 7 17.26 29.53 10.40
CA GLN A 7 15.97 29.89 9.80
C GLN A 7 14.97 28.74 9.87
N ALA A 8 15.41 27.52 9.59
CA ALA A 8 14.56 26.33 9.69
C ALA A 8 14.20 26.03 11.15
N GLN A 9 15.14 26.18 12.09
CA GLN A 9 14.86 25.98 13.52
C GLN A 9 13.82 26.98 14.03
N THR A 10 14.01 28.29 13.76
CA THR A 10 13.04 29.33 14.13
C THR A 10 11.65 29.06 13.53
N PHE A 11 11.59 28.42 12.36
CA PHE A 11 10.32 28.09 11.72
C PHE A 11 9.59 26.95 12.44
N VAL A 12 10.31 25.93 12.95
CA VAL A 12 9.69 24.77 13.64
C VAL A 12 9.51 25.01 15.15
N ASP A 13 10.27 25.88 15.78
CA ASP A 13 10.24 26.14 17.23
C ASP A 13 8.83 26.36 17.80
N PRO A 14 7.90 27.04 17.08
CA PRO A 14 6.53 27.21 17.58
C PRO A 14 5.78 25.91 17.89
N ALA A 15 6.20 24.75 17.36
CA ALA A 15 5.61 23.47 17.70
C ALA A 15 5.78 23.14 19.20
N ALA A 16 6.86 23.60 19.83
CA ALA A 16 7.08 23.41 21.27
C ALA A 16 6.00 24.07 22.14
N ASP A 17 5.30 25.09 21.62
CA ASP A 17 4.20 25.74 22.35
C ASP A 17 2.98 24.81 22.52
N LEU A 18 2.81 23.84 21.63
CA LEU A 18 1.76 22.81 21.77
C LEU A 18 1.94 21.99 23.05
N LEU A 19 3.19 21.79 23.50
CA LEU A 19 3.48 21.03 24.72
C LEU A 19 3.26 21.82 26.00
N LYS A 20 3.19 23.15 25.91
CA LYS A 20 2.96 24.06 27.04
C LYS A 20 1.47 24.27 27.34
N GLY A 21 0.59 23.96 26.37
CA GLY A 21 -0.86 24.16 26.45
C GLY A 21 -1.60 22.93 26.92
N SER A 22 -2.90 22.91 26.60
CA SER A 22 -3.81 21.80 26.95
C SER A 22 -3.52 20.52 26.14
N GLN A 23 -2.71 20.61 25.10
CA GLN A 23 -2.33 19.52 24.20
C GLN A 23 -3.56 18.89 23.52
N THR A 24 -4.41 19.73 22.94
CA THR A 24 -5.66 19.31 22.32
C THR A 24 -5.64 19.49 20.80
N LEU A 25 -6.53 18.78 20.11
CA LEU A 25 -6.79 18.99 18.66
C LEU A 25 -7.26 20.42 18.35
N LYS A 26 -7.95 21.05 19.32
CA LYS A 26 -8.32 22.47 19.25
C LYS A 26 -7.08 23.36 19.20
N ASP A 27 -6.09 23.12 20.08
CA ASP A 27 -4.84 23.88 20.10
C ASP A 27 -4.10 23.79 18.76
N ILE A 28 -4.04 22.58 18.18
CA ILE A 28 -3.44 22.36 16.86
C ILE A 28 -4.15 23.21 15.79
N TYR A 29 -5.48 23.12 15.72
CA TYR A 29 -6.27 23.84 14.72
C TYR A 29 -6.15 25.37 14.87
N GLU A 30 -6.28 25.86 16.10
CA GLU A 30 -6.22 27.31 16.37
C GLU A 30 -4.84 27.88 16.03
N GLN A 31 -3.77 27.18 16.40
CA GLN A 31 -2.41 27.63 16.05
C GLN A 31 -2.15 27.56 14.54
N ALA A 32 -2.58 26.47 13.86
CA ALA A 32 -2.44 26.32 12.42
C ALA A 32 -3.17 27.43 11.65
N THR A 33 -4.39 27.75 12.04
CA THR A 33 -5.23 28.70 11.31
C THR A 33 -5.07 30.17 11.71
N SER A 34 -4.46 30.47 12.86
CA SER A 34 -4.25 31.86 13.29
C SER A 34 -2.90 32.43 12.86
N ARG A 35 -1.86 31.58 12.71
CA ARG A 35 -0.50 32.03 12.37
C ARG A 35 -0.30 32.30 10.89
N HIS A 36 -1.11 31.72 10.00
CA HIS A 36 -0.84 31.66 8.57
C HIS A 36 -2.00 32.16 7.70
N LEU A 37 -2.81 33.10 8.18
CA LEU A 37 -4.07 33.55 7.54
C LEU A 37 -3.93 33.85 6.05
N ASN A 38 -2.84 34.52 5.64
CA ASN A 38 -2.61 34.94 4.26
C ASN A 38 -1.93 33.87 3.40
N GLU A 39 -1.44 32.79 4.01
CA GLU A 39 -0.79 31.72 3.28
C GLU A 39 -1.84 30.84 2.56
N ARG A 40 -1.44 30.24 1.44
CA ARG A 40 -2.30 29.32 0.70
C ARG A 40 -2.44 28.00 1.46
N ALA A 41 -3.67 27.64 1.81
CA ALA A 41 -3.97 26.42 2.55
C ALA A 41 -4.11 25.20 1.64
N CYS A 42 -4.75 25.39 0.48
CA CYS A 42 -4.94 24.31 -0.47
C CYS A 42 -4.99 24.78 -1.91
N SER A 43 -4.69 23.83 -2.81
CA SER A 43 -4.90 23.96 -4.26
C SER A 43 -5.61 22.69 -4.75
N PHE A 44 -6.58 22.85 -5.64
CA PHE A 44 -7.37 21.77 -6.21
C PHE A 44 -7.83 22.14 -7.62
N PHE A 45 -8.37 21.19 -8.36
CA PHE A 45 -8.95 21.45 -9.67
C PHE A 45 -10.45 21.72 -9.54
N ASP A 46 -10.93 22.79 -10.18
CA ASP A 46 -12.34 23.09 -10.33
C ASP A 46 -13.00 22.18 -11.39
N GLU A 47 -14.30 22.38 -11.62
CA GLU A 47 -15.09 21.59 -12.60
C GLU A 47 -14.58 21.75 -14.04
N ASP A 48 -13.95 22.88 -14.36
CA ASP A 48 -13.35 23.18 -15.67
C ASP A 48 -11.91 22.64 -15.80
N GLY A 49 -11.38 21.96 -14.78
CA GLY A 49 -10.01 21.42 -14.75
C GLY A 49 -8.93 22.50 -14.60
N LYS A 50 -9.30 23.68 -14.11
CA LYS A 50 -8.38 24.77 -13.77
C LYS A 50 -7.96 24.66 -12.31
N MET A 51 -6.70 24.99 -12.03
CA MET A 51 -6.19 25.01 -10.66
C MET A 51 -6.75 26.22 -9.91
N ASP A 52 -7.45 25.95 -8.83
CA ASP A 52 -8.01 26.91 -7.87
C ASP A 52 -7.47 26.66 -6.46
N GLY A 53 -7.95 27.36 -5.45
CA GLY A 53 -7.61 27.17 -4.05
C GLY A 53 -7.79 28.46 -3.24
N TYR A 54 -7.52 28.36 -1.94
CA TYR A 54 -7.77 29.46 -1.01
C TYR A 54 -6.74 29.51 0.13
N THR A 55 -6.76 30.66 0.85
CA THR A 55 -5.89 30.93 2.00
C THR A 55 -6.39 30.25 3.28
N TYR A 56 -5.55 30.23 4.33
CA TYR A 56 -5.96 29.75 5.66
C TYR A 56 -7.09 30.58 6.27
N GLU A 57 -7.19 31.88 5.98
CA GLU A 57 -8.34 32.69 6.40
C GLU A 57 -9.64 32.12 5.81
N LYS A 58 -9.66 31.85 4.51
CA LYS A 58 -10.83 31.26 3.83
C LYS A 58 -11.06 29.82 4.29
N TYR A 59 -9.98 29.05 4.51
CA TYR A 59 -10.04 27.70 5.07
C TYR A 59 -10.76 27.70 6.42
N LYS A 60 -10.37 28.60 7.33
CA LYS A 60 -11.00 28.78 8.64
C LYS A 60 -12.49 29.12 8.52
N SER A 61 -12.84 30.07 7.64
CA SER A 61 -14.22 30.47 7.38
C SER A 61 -15.08 29.32 6.86
N ILE A 62 -14.56 28.55 5.88
CA ILE A 62 -15.29 27.39 5.32
C ILE A 62 -15.46 26.30 6.38
N THR A 63 -14.42 25.99 7.14
CA THR A 63 -14.48 24.97 8.21
C THR A 63 -15.53 25.36 9.26
N PHE A 64 -15.56 26.62 9.65
CA PHE A 64 -16.53 27.12 10.61
C PHE A 64 -17.97 27.02 10.08
N ASN A 65 -18.17 27.36 8.82
CA ASN A 65 -19.46 27.19 8.15
C ASN A 65 -19.90 25.71 8.12
N PHE A 66 -19.01 24.79 7.74
CA PHE A 66 -19.28 23.34 7.81
C PHE A 66 -19.67 22.89 9.22
N ALA A 67 -18.94 23.34 10.23
CA ALA A 67 -19.21 22.97 11.60
C ALA A 67 -20.57 23.50 12.09
N THR A 68 -20.98 24.69 11.66
CA THR A 68 -22.28 25.27 11.94
C THR A 68 -23.42 24.36 11.42
N HIS A 69 -23.38 24.00 10.14
CA HIS A 69 -24.38 23.10 9.55
C HIS A 69 -24.35 21.70 10.18
N MET A 70 -23.15 21.18 10.44
CA MET A 70 -22.95 19.87 11.07
C MET A 70 -23.49 19.83 12.51
N SER A 71 -23.37 20.92 13.26
CA SER A 71 -23.95 21.04 14.60
C SER A 71 -25.46 20.81 14.57
N THR A 72 -26.15 21.33 13.56
CA THR A 72 -27.59 21.09 13.36
C THR A 72 -27.85 19.64 12.93
N ALA A 73 -27.11 19.14 11.95
CA ALA A 73 -27.28 17.78 11.42
C ALA A 73 -27.04 16.70 12.47
N LEU A 74 -26.04 16.89 13.35
CA LEU A 74 -25.68 15.94 14.41
C LEU A 74 -26.33 16.27 15.77
N SER A 75 -27.27 17.20 15.84
CA SER A 75 -27.89 17.66 17.10
C SER A 75 -28.56 16.54 17.93
N ALA A 76 -29.04 15.50 17.26
CA ALA A 76 -29.61 14.33 17.92
C ALA A 76 -28.55 13.36 18.49
N MET A 77 -27.27 13.56 18.17
CA MET A 77 -26.17 12.72 18.63
C MET A 77 -25.64 13.26 19.97
N GLY A 78 -25.40 12.37 20.91
CA GLY A 78 -24.79 12.77 22.19
C GLY A 78 -23.35 13.24 22.02
N ALA A 79 -22.89 14.13 22.89
CA ALA A 79 -21.49 14.55 22.90
C ALA A 79 -20.55 13.33 23.07
N GLY A 80 -19.43 13.33 22.35
CA GLY A 80 -18.48 12.21 22.33
C GLY A 80 -18.89 11.05 21.41
N SER A 81 -20.02 11.15 20.70
CA SER A 81 -20.42 10.14 19.72
C SER A 81 -19.38 9.97 18.62
N ILE A 82 -19.24 8.74 18.14
CA ILE A 82 -18.31 8.41 17.04
C ILE A 82 -19.03 8.60 15.70
N ILE A 83 -18.42 9.38 14.81
CA ILE A 83 -18.93 9.67 13.46
C ILE A 83 -17.96 9.11 12.43
N GLY A 84 -18.44 8.21 11.57
CA GLY A 84 -17.66 7.70 10.46
C GLY A 84 -17.37 8.81 9.43
N LEU A 85 -16.11 8.95 9.02
CA LEU A 85 -15.68 9.86 7.96
C LEU A 85 -15.14 9.04 6.79
N LYS A 86 -15.98 8.83 5.75
CA LYS A 86 -15.69 8.01 4.58
C LYS A 86 -15.68 8.86 3.31
N LEU A 87 -14.62 9.64 3.14
CA LEU A 87 -14.44 10.54 2.00
C LEU A 87 -13.04 10.40 1.41
N LYS A 88 -12.92 10.66 0.09
CA LYS A 88 -11.61 10.79 -0.57
C LYS A 88 -10.89 12.05 -0.10
N ASN A 89 -9.54 12.05 -0.20
CA ASN A 89 -8.76 13.27 0.03
C ASN A 89 -9.29 14.42 -0.81
N SER A 90 -9.67 15.48 -0.15
CA SER A 90 -10.17 16.72 -0.77
C SER A 90 -10.17 17.83 0.28
N PRO A 91 -10.28 19.10 -0.11
CA PRO A 91 -10.50 20.16 0.86
C PRO A 91 -11.72 19.92 1.75
N ASN A 92 -12.78 19.31 1.22
CA ASN A 92 -13.98 18.96 1.99
C ASN A 92 -13.70 17.92 3.07
N TRP A 93 -12.83 16.94 2.81
CA TRP A 93 -12.41 15.97 3.83
C TRP A 93 -11.84 16.68 5.06
N ALA A 94 -10.96 17.65 4.82
CA ALA A 94 -10.32 18.42 5.90
C ALA A 94 -11.33 19.26 6.70
N HIS A 95 -12.26 19.93 6.01
CA HIS A 95 -13.32 20.71 6.66
C HIS A 95 -14.25 19.84 7.49
N VAL A 96 -14.68 18.69 6.95
CA VAL A 96 -15.54 17.74 7.66
C VAL A 96 -14.82 17.16 8.89
N PHE A 97 -13.55 16.78 8.75
CA PHE A 97 -12.75 16.27 9.86
C PHE A 97 -12.73 17.24 11.06
N TRP A 98 -12.35 18.51 10.81
CA TRP A 98 -12.32 19.52 11.87
C TRP A 98 -13.72 19.84 12.40
N SER A 99 -14.72 19.83 11.55
CA SER A 99 -16.11 20.12 11.95
C SER A 99 -16.69 19.05 12.87
N ILE A 100 -16.38 17.76 12.64
CA ILE A 100 -16.76 16.68 13.57
C ILE A 100 -16.18 16.95 14.96
N LEU A 101 -14.90 17.32 15.04
CA LEU A 101 -14.24 17.64 16.32
C LEU A 101 -14.82 18.88 16.97
N MET A 102 -15.08 19.96 16.19
CA MET A 102 -15.67 21.20 16.67
C MET A 102 -17.06 21.00 17.28
N THR A 103 -17.83 20.05 16.75
CA THR A 103 -19.18 19.73 17.24
C THR A 103 -19.17 18.74 18.40
N GLY A 104 -18.00 18.40 18.95
CA GLY A 104 -17.84 17.54 20.11
C GLY A 104 -17.90 16.06 19.82
N HIS A 105 -17.73 15.64 18.56
CA HIS A 105 -17.80 14.25 18.14
C HIS A 105 -16.43 13.70 17.72
N VAL A 106 -16.26 12.38 17.81
CA VAL A 106 -15.00 11.68 17.52
C VAL A 106 -15.03 11.14 16.09
N PRO A 107 -14.14 11.59 15.20
CA PRO A 107 -14.06 11.05 13.85
C PRO A 107 -13.45 9.64 13.83
N LEU A 108 -14.16 8.69 13.20
CA LEU A 108 -13.66 7.40 12.78
C LEU A 108 -13.25 7.48 11.31
N LEU A 109 -11.96 7.41 11.03
CA LEU A 109 -11.43 7.57 9.68
C LEU A 109 -11.55 6.27 8.89
N ILE A 110 -12.37 6.29 7.82
CA ILE A 110 -12.70 5.13 7.02
C ILE A 110 -12.19 5.31 5.59
N ASP A 111 -11.62 4.26 5.01
CA ASP A 111 -11.22 4.25 3.61
C ASP A 111 -12.45 4.49 2.71
N ALA A 112 -12.35 5.50 1.85
CA ALA A 112 -13.41 5.84 0.90
C ALA A 112 -13.73 4.70 -0.09
N LYS A 113 -12.81 3.75 -0.28
CA LYS A 113 -12.96 2.59 -1.17
C LYS A 113 -13.40 1.33 -0.43
N LEU A 114 -13.52 1.38 0.90
CA LEU A 114 -13.90 0.20 1.68
C LEU A 114 -15.29 -0.28 1.26
N PRO A 115 -15.49 -1.57 0.96
CA PRO A 115 -16.79 -2.12 0.62
C PRO A 115 -17.84 -1.84 1.70
N HIS A 116 -19.10 -1.79 1.29
CA HIS A 116 -20.24 -1.47 2.18
C HIS A 116 -20.30 -2.38 3.40
N GLU A 117 -20.23 -3.69 3.22
CA GLU A 117 -20.27 -4.67 4.31
C GLU A 117 -19.14 -4.46 5.34
N ASN A 118 -17.93 -4.20 4.86
CA ASN A 118 -16.79 -3.92 5.72
C ASN A 118 -16.96 -2.59 6.47
N THR A 119 -17.57 -1.58 5.82
CA THR A 119 -17.91 -0.30 6.45
C THR A 119 -18.93 -0.50 7.57
N GLU A 120 -20.01 -1.25 7.32
CA GLU A 120 -21.01 -1.62 8.31
C GLU A 120 -20.40 -2.32 9.53
N ASN A 121 -19.47 -3.25 9.27
CA ASN A 121 -18.76 -3.93 10.35
C ASN A 121 -17.94 -2.98 11.21
N LEU A 122 -17.24 -2.00 10.59
CA LEU A 122 -16.52 -0.94 11.31
C LEU A 122 -17.45 -0.07 12.17
N LEU A 123 -18.57 0.39 11.59
CA LEU A 123 -19.55 1.20 12.29
C LEU A 123 -20.12 0.47 13.50
N LYS A 124 -20.45 -0.81 13.34
CA LYS A 124 -20.96 -1.66 14.41
C LYS A 124 -19.92 -1.87 15.52
N GLN A 125 -18.69 -2.24 15.17
CA GLN A 125 -17.64 -2.50 16.16
C GLN A 125 -17.21 -1.24 16.91
N SER A 126 -17.15 -0.09 16.23
CA SER A 126 -16.83 1.19 16.87
C SER A 126 -17.99 1.77 17.67
N LYS A 127 -19.21 1.26 17.48
CA LYS A 127 -20.46 1.86 17.98
C LYS A 127 -20.66 3.28 17.44
N ALA A 128 -20.29 3.50 16.18
CA ALA A 128 -20.55 4.78 15.53
C ALA A 128 -22.05 5.07 15.45
N THR A 129 -22.43 6.33 15.62
CA THR A 129 -23.84 6.75 15.64
C THR A 129 -24.29 7.40 14.35
N ALA A 130 -23.36 7.77 13.48
CA ALA A 130 -23.63 8.30 12.14
C ALA A 130 -22.41 8.09 11.24
N ILE A 131 -22.60 8.30 9.94
CA ILE A 131 -21.52 8.30 8.94
C ILE A 131 -21.68 9.50 7.99
N ILE A 132 -20.56 10.11 7.62
CA ILE A 132 -20.48 11.13 6.57
C ILE A 132 -19.78 10.52 5.35
N ALA A 133 -20.52 10.37 4.25
CA ALA A 133 -20.02 9.77 3.01
C ALA A 133 -20.78 10.35 1.80
N ASN A 134 -20.24 10.14 0.59
CA ASN A 134 -20.88 10.54 -0.68
C ASN A 134 -21.42 9.33 -1.44
N GLU A 135 -22.06 8.40 -0.75
CA GLU A 135 -22.62 7.18 -1.32
C GLU A 135 -24.14 7.25 -1.39
N GLU A 136 -24.73 6.50 -2.31
CA GLU A 136 -26.19 6.40 -2.43
C GLU A 136 -26.78 5.30 -1.52
N THR A 137 -25.93 4.37 -1.07
CA THR A 137 -26.30 3.22 -0.25
C THR A 137 -26.58 3.66 1.18
N SER A 138 -27.68 3.18 1.77
CA SER A 138 -28.01 3.42 3.19
C SER A 138 -27.14 2.55 4.12
N TYR A 139 -26.89 3.04 5.33
CA TYR A 139 -26.18 2.35 6.40
C TYR A 139 -27.11 2.05 7.57
N SER A 140 -26.67 1.18 8.49
CA SER A 140 -27.40 0.89 9.74
C SER A 140 -27.49 2.10 10.69
N VAL A 141 -26.70 3.12 10.44
CA VAL A 141 -26.70 4.43 11.12
C VAL A 141 -27.06 5.55 10.13
N PRO A 142 -27.51 6.73 10.59
CA PRO A 142 -27.78 7.87 9.73
C PRO A 142 -26.59 8.23 8.85
N LEU A 143 -26.86 8.37 7.53
CA LEU A 143 -25.90 8.83 6.53
C LEU A 143 -26.13 10.32 6.24
N PHE A 144 -25.07 11.12 6.34
CA PHE A 144 -25.05 12.52 5.95
C PHE A 144 -24.17 12.73 4.73
N ARG A 145 -24.68 13.36 3.69
CA ARG A 145 -23.91 13.72 2.49
C ARG A 145 -23.39 15.15 2.61
N ILE A 146 -22.23 15.41 2.02
CA ILE A 146 -21.61 16.74 2.08
C ILE A 146 -22.55 17.83 1.57
N ASN A 147 -23.25 17.59 0.46
CA ASN A 147 -24.17 18.57 -0.12
C ASN A 147 -25.39 18.84 0.79
N GLU A 148 -25.86 17.81 1.50
CA GLU A 148 -26.94 17.95 2.48
C GLU A 148 -26.49 18.79 3.68
N ILE A 149 -25.27 18.54 4.19
CA ILE A 149 -24.68 19.33 5.28
C ILE A 149 -24.54 20.80 4.85
N ARG A 150 -24.04 21.08 3.63
CA ARG A 150 -23.84 22.46 3.14
C ARG A 150 -25.11 23.24 2.96
N ASN A 151 -26.21 22.58 2.61
CA ASN A 151 -27.50 23.19 2.29
C ASN A 151 -28.47 23.22 3.49
N ALA A 152 -28.09 22.65 4.64
CA ALA A 152 -28.92 22.69 5.83
C ALA A 152 -29.04 24.14 6.35
N GLU A 153 -30.24 24.56 6.74
CA GLU A 153 -30.40 25.80 7.48
C GLU A 153 -29.66 25.74 8.79
N ALA A 154 -28.85 26.75 9.08
CA ALA A 154 -28.02 26.78 10.27
C ALA A 154 -28.37 27.98 11.14
N ASP A 155 -29.02 27.71 12.26
CA ASP A 155 -29.07 28.68 13.37
C ASP A 155 -28.06 28.22 14.43
N TYR A 156 -27.05 29.05 14.73
CA TYR A 156 -25.84 28.55 15.32
C TYR A 156 -25.42 29.21 16.64
N GLN A 157 -25.16 28.39 17.65
CA GLN A 157 -24.26 28.69 18.77
C GLN A 157 -23.44 27.44 19.12
N PHE A 158 -22.13 27.42 18.83
CA PHE A 158 -21.25 26.35 19.31
C PHE A 158 -21.08 26.44 20.83
N ALA A 159 -21.84 25.68 21.55
CA ALA A 159 -21.67 25.50 22.98
C ALA A 159 -20.86 24.24 23.32
N ALA A 160 -20.53 23.40 22.35
CA ALA A 160 -19.86 22.13 22.60
C ALA A 160 -18.37 22.31 22.84
N SER A 161 -17.84 21.62 23.83
CA SER A 161 -16.40 21.39 23.94
C SER A 161 -15.95 20.49 22.79
N TRP A 162 -14.85 20.83 22.14
CA TRP A 162 -14.25 20.02 21.07
C TRP A 162 -13.99 18.59 21.56
N ALA A 163 -14.23 17.62 20.69
CA ALA A 163 -13.70 16.29 20.92
C ALA A 163 -12.16 16.30 20.76
N ASN A 164 -11.50 15.44 21.53
CA ASN A 164 -10.04 15.38 21.58
C ASN A 164 -9.48 13.99 21.24
N GLN A 165 -10.18 13.26 20.39
CA GLN A 165 -9.78 11.92 19.94
C GLN A 165 -10.06 11.74 18.45
N VAL A 166 -9.26 10.89 17.81
CA VAL A 166 -9.43 10.42 16.43
C VAL A 166 -9.25 8.90 16.43
N ILE A 167 -10.07 8.19 15.65
CA ILE A 167 -9.97 6.74 15.53
C ILE A 167 -9.45 6.38 14.15
N PHE A 168 -8.31 5.68 14.11
CA PHE A 168 -7.70 5.12 12.91
C PHE A 168 -7.97 3.62 12.82
N CYS A 169 -8.17 3.11 11.61
CA CYS A 169 -8.33 1.69 11.35
C CYS A 169 -7.04 1.08 10.80
N SER A 170 -6.58 -0.03 11.35
CA SER A 170 -5.55 -0.85 10.73
C SER A 170 -6.17 -2.08 10.06
N SER A 171 -5.60 -2.48 8.95
CA SER A 171 -5.89 -3.76 8.31
C SER A 171 -5.20 -4.90 9.05
N GLY A 172 -5.58 -5.21 10.27
CA GLY A 172 -4.90 -6.23 11.08
C GLY A 172 -4.47 -7.45 10.24
N THR A 173 -3.23 -7.87 10.40
CA THR A 173 -2.66 -9.06 9.72
C THR A 173 -3.40 -10.36 10.06
N THR A 174 -4.22 -10.34 11.09
CA THR A 174 -5.01 -11.48 11.63
C THR A 174 -6.46 -11.54 11.13
N GLY A 175 -6.84 -10.68 10.17
CA GLY A 175 -8.22 -10.64 9.64
C GLY A 175 -9.24 -9.89 10.51
N ALA A 176 -8.98 -9.66 11.79
CA ALA A 176 -9.80 -8.81 12.64
C ALA A 176 -9.38 -7.35 12.49
N VAL A 177 -10.34 -6.46 12.24
CA VAL A 177 -10.07 -5.02 12.17
C VAL A 177 -9.73 -4.52 13.58
N LYS A 178 -8.57 -3.88 13.69
CA LYS A 178 -8.13 -3.18 14.89
C LYS A 178 -8.27 -1.68 14.67
N MET A 179 -8.95 -1.00 15.58
CA MET A 179 -9.11 0.45 15.55
C MET A 179 -8.30 1.07 16.70
N MET A 180 -7.47 2.06 16.40
CA MET A 180 -6.63 2.78 17.35
C MET A 180 -7.24 4.14 17.67
N VAL A 181 -7.42 4.42 18.95
CA VAL A 181 -7.90 5.70 19.46
C VAL A 181 -6.70 6.55 19.84
N THR A 182 -6.46 7.62 19.08
CA THR A 182 -5.35 8.56 19.29
C THR A 182 -5.92 9.87 19.83
N ASP A 183 -5.33 10.42 20.89
CA ASP A 183 -5.78 11.68 21.47
C ASP A 183 -4.99 12.91 20.97
N GLY A 184 -5.48 14.10 21.31
CA GLY A 184 -4.85 15.36 20.94
C GLY A 184 -3.43 15.47 21.48
N LYS A 185 -3.14 14.91 22.66
CA LYS A 185 -1.79 14.89 23.24
C LYS A 185 -0.82 14.15 22.34
N ALA A 186 -1.17 12.95 21.91
CA ALA A 186 -0.35 12.16 21.01
C ALA A 186 -0.11 12.90 19.67
N LEU A 187 -1.13 13.58 19.13
CA LEU A 187 -1.02 14.34 17.88
C LEU A 187 -0.21 15.65 18.03
N CYS A 188 -0.26 16.32 19.18
CA CYS A 188 0.64 17.42 19.49
C CYS A 188 2.09 16.94 19.49
N HIS A 189 2.39 15.82 20.12
CA HIS A 189 3.72 15.22 20.11
C HIS A 189 4.16 14.77 18.71
N GLN A 190 3.24 14.32 17.84
CA GLN A 190 3.56 14.04 16.44
C GLN A 190 4.07 15.30 15.72
N ILE A 191 3.44 16.46 15.94
CA ILE A 191 3.92 17.73 15.37
C ILE A 191 5.28 18.10 15.96
N CYS A 192 5.46 17.95 17.28
CA CYS A 192 6.72 18.23 17.95
C CYS A 192 7.88 17.31 17.54
N GLY A 193 7.57 16.14 16.96
CA GLY A 193 8.58 15.27 16.33
C GLY A 193 9.44 16.00 15.29
N SER A 194 8.89 17.04 14.66
CA SER A 194 9.59 17.87 13.68
C SER A 194 10.67 18.81 14.26
N LEU A 195 10.74 19.02 15.59
CA LEU A 195 11.63 19.98 16.22
C LEU A 195 13.11 19.71 15.97
N ASP A 196 13.49 18.46 15.80
CA ASP A 196 14.87 18.06 15.53
C ASP A 196 15.20 17.91 14.03
N MET A 197 14.20 17.89 13.14
CA MET A 197 14.39 17.75 11.70
C MET A 197 15.34 18.77 11.07
N PRO A 198 15.32 20.06 11.45
CA PRO A 198 16.26 21.04 10.88
C PRO A 198 17.73 20.72 11.10
N LYS A 199 18.08 19.96 12.15
CA LYS A 199 19.45 19.56 12.44
C LYS A 199 20.02 18.63 11.36
N GLU A 200 19.17 17.78 10.78
CA GLU A 200 19.51 16.84 9.72
C GLU A 200 19.25 17.45 8.34
N SER A 201 18.10 18.08 8.15
CA SER A 201 17.71 18.74 6.90
C SER A 201 17.01 20.08 7.13
N PRO A 202 17.74 21.22 6.98
CA PRO A 202 17.15 22.55 7.16
C PRO A 202 16.20 22.97 6.03
N THR A 203 16.01 22.12 5.02
CA THR A 203 15.23 22.46 3.83
C THR A 203 13.92 21.67 3.70
N ILE A 204 13.65 20.70 4.59
CA ILE A 204 12.38 19.94 4.55
C ILE A 204 11.20 20.76 5.14
N LEU A 205 11.45 21.44 6.26
CA LEU A 205 10.52 22.35 6.91
C LEU A 205 11.16 23.73 7.02
N HIS A 206 10.68 24.69 6.26
CA HIS A 206 11.28 26.01 6.13
C HIS A 206 10.21 27.09 5.91
N PRO A 207 10.51 28.39 6.15
CA PRO A 207 9.54 29.48 6.01
C PRO A 207 9.08 29.74 4.56
N GLY A 208 9.77 29.20 3.55
CA GLY A 208 9.43 29.38 2.14
C GLY A 208 8.18 28.61 1.70
N LYS A 209 7.83 28.78 0.42
CA LYS A 209 6.68 28.08 -0.17
C LYS A 209 6.95 26.59 -0.24
N THR A 210 6.04 25.80 0.29
CA THR A 210 6.00 24.35 0.18
C THR A 210 4.62 23.93 -0.31
N ASN A 211 4.60 23.14 -1.37
CA ASN A 211 3.40 22.56 -1.95
C ASN A 211 3.50 21.05 -1.85
N ILE A 212 2.64 20.43 -1.04
CA ILE A 212 2.65 19.01 -0.80
C ILE A 212 1.51 18.30 -1.52
N LEU A 213 1.80 17.17 -2.18
CA LEU A 213 0.79 16.40 -2.89
C LEU A 213 -0.06 15.56 -1.93
N ALA A 214 -1.37 15.73 -1.93
CA ALA A 214 -2.35 14.96 -1.15
C ALA A 214 -2.63 13.57 -1.76
N MET A 215 -1.58 12.79 -1.96
CA MET A 215 -1.67 11.49 -2.62
C MET A 215 -1.97 10.35 -1.65
N ILE A 216 -1.33 10.32 -0.48
CA ILE A 216 -1.58 9.29 0.54
C ILE A 216 -2.93 9.57 1.21
N PRO A 217 -3.81 8.56 1.33
CA PRO A 217 -5.11 8.76 1.96
C PRO A 217 -5.00 9.25 3.42
N PHE A 218 -5.82 10.24 3.78
CA PHE A 218 -5.80 10.83 5.13
C PHE A 218 -6.46 9.96 6.20
N HIS A 219 -7.14 8.88 5.83
CA HIS A 219 -7.60 7.89 6.80
C HIS A 219 -6.46 6.98 7.31
N HIS A 220 -5.30 6.98 6.64
CA HIS A 220 -4.09 6.31 7.13
C HIS A 220 -3.22 7.29 7.93
N ILE A 221 -2.63 6.80 9.01
CA ILE A 221 -1.80 7.61 9.92
C ILE A 221 -0.65 8.33 9.19
N PHE A 222 -0.05 7.72 8.17
CA PHE A 222 1.03 8.33 7.38
C PHE A 222 0.52 9.55 6.61
N GLY A 223 -0.56 9.41 5.84
CA GLY A 223 -1.17 10.54 5.11
C GLY A 223 -1.73 11.60 6.04
N PHE A 224 -2.36 11.16 7.14
CA PHE A 224 -2.90 12.06 8.15
C PHE A 224 -1.80 12.89 8.81
N THR A 225 -0.74 12.26 9.32
CA THR A 225 0.30 12.94 10.08
C THR A 225 1.27 13.70 9.17
N ALA A 226 1.88 13.00 8.21
CA ALA A 226 3.00 13.55 7.43
C ALA A 226 2.57 14.47 6.30
N VAL A 227 1.32 14.37 5.80
CA VAL A 227 0.80 15.23 4.73
C VAL A 227 -0.20 16.24 5.27
N PHE A 228 -1.25 15.79 5.94
CA PHE A 228 -2.32 16.69 6.38
C PHE A 228 -1.93 17.48 7.64
N LEU A 229 -1.59 16.80 8.75
CA LEU A 229 -1.42 17.45 10.04
C LEU A 229 -0.21 18.39 10.09
N TRP A 230 0.98 17.90 9.74
CA TRP A 230 2.21 18.72 9.78
C TRP A 230 2.15 19.92 8.86
N TYR A 231 1.77 19.71 7.59
CA TYR A 231 1.80 20.81 6.61
C TYR A 231 0.68 21.82 6.84
N THR A 232 -0.48 21.40 7.36
CA THR A 232 -1.53 22.33 7.82
C THR A 232 -1.01 23.14 9.01
N TYR A 233 -0.36 22.51 9.99
CA TYR A 233 0.17 23.21 11.16
C TYR A 233 1.22 24.27 10.79
N TYR A 234 2.08 23.96 9.84
CA TYR A 234 3.14 24.87 9.35
C TYR A 234 2.67 25.83 8.23
N GLY A 235 1.39 25.95 7.99
CA GLY A 235 0.83 26.92 7.03
C GLY A 235 1.21 26.65 5.58
N LYS A 236 1.35 25.37 5.20
CA LYS A 236 1.75 24.98 3.85
C LYS A 236 0.57 24.62 2.96
N ASN A 237 0.80 24.69 1.65
CA ASN A 237 -0.21 24.44 0.65
C ASN A 237 -0.34 22.93 0.36
N ILE A 238 -1.52 22.37 0.58
CA ILE A 238 -1.85 20.99 0.22
C ILE A 238 -2.48 20.98 -1.18
N VAL A 239 -1.87 20.26 -2.12
CA VAL A 239 -2.30 20.15 -3.52
C VAL A 239 -3.10 18.87 -3.70
N TYR A 240 -4.38 18.99 -4.03
CA TYR A 240 -5.30 17.88 -4.25
C TYR A 240 -5.37 17.54 -5.74
N PRO A 241 -5.00 16.32 -6.17
CA PRO A 241 -5.20 15.87 -7.54
C PRO A 241 -6.69 15.63 -7.83
N SER A 242 -7.11 15.77 -9.08
CA SER A 242 -8.50 15.48 -9.50
C SER A 242 -8.83 14.00 -9.38
N SER A 243 -7.86 13.13 -9.67
CA SER A 243 -7.95 11.69 -9.45
C SER A 243 -6.57 11.07 -9.21
N MET A 244 -6.53 9.77 -8.89
CA MET A 244 -5.27 9.01 -8.72
C MET A 244 -4.72 8.45 -10.04
N ALA A 245 -5.33 8.76 -11.19
CA ALA A 245 -4.78 8.41 -12.49
C ALA A 245 -3.43 9.12 -12.72
N SER A 246 -2.49 8.45 -13.37
CA SER A 246 -1.13 8.97 -13.58
C SER A 246 -1.10 10.34 -14.26
N THR A 247 -2.01 10.56 -15.22
CA THR A 247 -2.16 11.86 -15.92
C THR A 247 -2.57 12.98 -14.98
N ASP A 248 -3.50 12.71 -14.08
CA ASP A 248 -4.03 13.70 -13.13
C ASP A 248 -3.03 14.00 -12.02
N LEU A 249 -2.32 12.97 -11.54
CA LEU A 249 -1.21 13.15 -10.60
C LEU A 249 -0.11 14.02 -11.20
N LEU A 250 0.33 13.74 -12.43
CA LEU A 250 1.34 14.56 -13.11
C LEU A 250 0.85 15.99 -13.37
N ASN A 251 -0.44 16.17 -13.67
CA ASN A 251 -1.06 17.47 -13.81
C ASN A 251 -1.04 18.26 -12.50
N ALA A 252 -1.42 17.60 -11.38
CA ALA A 252 -1.40 18.19 -10.06
C ALA A 252 0.04 18.58 -9.65
N ILE A 253 1.01 17.71 -9.89
CA ILE A 253 2.42 17.99 -9.59
C ILE A 253 2.91 19.22 -10.36
N ARG A 254 2.61 19.31 -11.65
CA ARG A 254 3.09 20.43 -12.51
C ARG A 254 2.35 21.73 -12.23
N LYS A 255 1.00 21.72 -12.32
CA LYS A 255 0.18 22.94 -12.14
C LYS A 255 0.16 23.43 -10.69
N GLY A 256 0.22 22.49 -9.72
CA GLY A 256 0.29 22.82 -8.29
C GLY A 256 1.70 23.18 -7.81
N HIS A 257 2.69 23.15 -8.70
CA HIS A 257 4.10 23.38 -8.35
C HIS A 257 4.55 22.59 -7.12
N VAL A 258 4.20 21.29 -7.11
CA VAL A 258 4.48 20.39 -5.98
C VAL A 258 5.98 20.30 -5.74
N THR A 259 6.37 20.50 -4.49
CA THR A 259 7.76 20.41 -4.01
C THR A 259 8.02 19.14 -3.22
N HIS A 260 7.00 18.59 -2.56
CA HIS A 260 7.10 17.43 -1.69
C HIS A 260 6.10 16.35 -2.11
N ILE A 261 6.60 15.12 -2.28
CA ILE A 261 5.79 13.95 -2.61
C ILE A 261 6.04 12.88 -1.55
N TYR A 262 5.00 12.50 -0.84
CA TYR A 262 4.99 11.37 0.09
C TYR A 262 4.23 10.22 -0.56
N SER A 263 4.82 9.02 -0.55
CA SER A 263 4.14 7.85 -1.12
C SER A 263 4.65 6.54 -0.50
N VAL A 264 4.05 5.44 -0.94
CA VAL A 264 4.45 4.08 -0.55
C VAL A 264 5.51 3.53 -1.50
N PRO A 265 6.31 2.52 -1.09
CA PRO A 265 7.36 1.94 -1.92
C PRO A 265 6.89 1.51 -3.31
N LEU A 266 5.71 0.91 -3.42
CA LEU A 266 5.14 0.46 -4.69
C LEU A 266 5.02 1.58 -5.74
N PHE A 267 4.68 2.80 -5.32
CA PHE A 267 4.65 3.95 -6.22
C PHE A 267 6.04 4.28 -6.77
N TRP A 268 7.04 4.33 -5.90
CA TRP A 268 8.41 4.62 -6.28
C TRP A 268 9.00 3.54 -7.18
N ASP A 269 8.72 2.27 -6.89
CA ASP A 269 9.09 1.12 -7.72
C ASP A 269 8.48 1.23 -9.12
N SER A 270 7.19 1.57 -9.21
CA SER A 270 6.49 1.74 -10.49
C SER A 270 7.12 2.85 -11.35
N ILE A 271 7.48 3.99 -10.74
CA ILE A 271 8.17 5.08 -11.44
C ILE A 271 9.56 4.63 -11.92
N ALA A 272 10.35 4.00 -11.04
CA ALA A 272 11.68 3.49 -11.37
C ALA A 272 11.63 2.51 -12.56
N GLN A 273 10.70 1.55 -12.52
CA GLN A 273 10.48 0.58 -13.60
C GLN A 273 10.07 1.24 -14.91
N THR A 274 9.14 2.20 -14.86
CA THR A 274 8.67 2.90 -16.05
C THR A 274 9.80 3.64 -16.75
N VAL A 275 10.68 4.29 -15.98
CA VAL A 275 11.84 5.02 -16.55
C VAL A 275 12.85 4.04 -17.14
N LEU A 276 13.17 2.95 -16.44
CA LEU A 276 14.11 1.92 -16.93
C LEU A 276 13.59 1.24 -18.21
N ARG A 277 12.32 0.85 -18.25
CA ARG A 277 11.68 0.27 -19.45
C ARG A 277 11.69 1.24 -20.64
N SER A 278 11.38 2.50 -20.40
CA SER A 278 11.40 3.52 -21.46
C SER A 278 12.81 3.72 -22.03
N ALA A 279 13.84 3.64 -21.21
CA ALA A 279 15.22 3.72 -21.66
C ALA A 279 15.63 2.50 -22.49
N ALA A 280 15.27 1.29 -22.05
CA ALA A 280 15.52 0.04 -22.76
C ALA A 280 14.83 0.01 -24.14
N GLN A 281 13.57 0.49 -24.23
CA GLN A 281 12.86 0.66 -25.50
C GLN A 281 13.55 1.64 -26.46
N GLY A 282 14.27 2.63 -25.91
CA GLY A 282 15.11 3.57 -26.69
C GLY A 282 16.41 2.96 -27.21
N GLY A 283 16.70 1.70 -26.94
CA GLY A 283 17.88 0.93 -27.34
C GLY A 283 19.09 1.14 -26.42
N GLN A 284 20.14 0.34 -26.64
CA GLN A 284 21.35 0.27 -25.80
C GLN A 284 21.97 1.63 -25.45
N LYS A 285 21.99 2.57 -26.41
CA LYS A 285 22.53 3.91 -26.17
C LYS A 285 21.72 4.72 -25.19
N SER A 286 20.39 4.62 -25.24
CA SER A 286 19.48 5.30 -24.31
C SER A 286 19.62 4.73 -22.90
N GLU A 287 19.71 3.42 -22.80
CA GLU A 287 19.91 2.69 -21.55
C GLU A 287 21.25 3.05 -20.90
N ALA A 288 22.37 3.02 -21.67
CA ALA A 288 23.69 3.39 -21.16
C ALA A 288 23.75 4.84 -20.66
N ILE A 289 23.09 5.79 -21.36
CA ILE A 289 23.00 7.18 -20.91
C ILE A 289 22.25 7.29 -19.58
N LEU A 290 21.13 6.59 -19.43
CA LEU A 290 20.37 6.58 -18.18
C LEU A 290 21.18 5.98 -17.05
N GLN A 291 21.83 4.83 -17.27
CA GLN A 291 22.65 4.15 -16.25
C GLN A 291 23.82 5.04 -15.81
N ASN A 292 24.53 5.68 -16.76
CA ASN A 292 25.62 6.60 -16.43
C ASN A 292 25.12 7.83 -15.66
N MET A 293 23.93 8.35 -15.97
CA MET A 293 23.32 9.45 -15.24
C MET A 293 23.01 9.04 -13.80
N ILE A 294 22.39 7.87 -13.61
CA ILE A 294 22.07 7.32 -12.28
C ILE A 294 23.36 7.14 -11.48
N ALA A 295 24.35 6.45 -12.03
CA ALA A 295 25.60 6.17 -11.34
C ALA A 295 26.35 7.46 -10.97
N TYR A 296 26.34 8.48 -11.84
CA TYR A 296 26.96 9.77 -11.56
C TYR A 296 26.23 10.53 -10.43
N ASN A 297 24.91 10.63 -10.49
CA ASN A 297 24.12 11.33 -9.46
C ASN A 297 24.15 10.60 -8.11
N CYS A 298 24.41 9.30 -8.11
CA CYS A 298 24.63 8.47 -6.92
C CYS A 298 26.10 8.46 -6.46
N HIS A 299 26.97 9.28 -7.06
CA HIS A 299 28.41 9.39 -6.75
C HIS A 299 29.20 8.07 -6.91
N GLN A 300 28.71 7.16 -7.75
CA GLN A 300 29.35 5.86 -8.03
C GLN A 300 30.42 5.95 -9.13
N ILE A 301 30.32 6.94 -10.00
CA ILE A 301 31.28 7.22 -11.07
C ILE A 301 31.60 8.70 -11.14
N THR A 302 32.77 9.01 -11.73
CA THR A 302 33.23 10.39 -11.94
C THR A 302 32.52 11.04 -13.14
N LYS A 303 32.57 12.36 -13.19
CA LYS A 303 32.06 13.17 -14.30
C LYS A 303 32.66 12.78 -15.66
N LYS A 304 33.94 12.36 -15.69
CA LYS A 304 34.64 11.94 -16.90
C LYS A 304 34.10 10.61 -17.43
N GLU A 305 33.83 9.65 -16.53
CA GLU A 305 33.26 8.34 -16.86
C GLU A 305 31.81 8.46 -17.35
N ALA A 306 31.03 9.39 -16.78
CA ALA A 306 29.64 9.63 -17.17
C ALA A 306 29.46 10.26 -18.57
N GLY A 307 30.51 10.80 -19.19
CA GLY A 307 30.40 11.42 -20.52
C GLY A 307 29.62 12.74 -20.54
N PHE A 308 30.19 13.78 -20.00
CA PHE A 308 29.59 15.03 -19.49
C PHE A 308 28.56 15.78 -20.39
N ALA A 309 28.57 15.68 -21.72
CA ALA A 309 27.73 16.57 -22.53
C ALA A 309 26.29 16.10 -22.71
N SER A 310 26.03 14.80 -22.63
CA SER A 310 24.72 14.22 -23.01
C SER A 310 23.78 13.99 -21.81
N TRP A 311 24.31 13.62 -20.65
CA TRP A 311 23.48 13.25 -19.50
C TRP A 311 22.69 14.41 -18.89
N ARG A 312 23.26 15.63 -18.87
CA ARG A 312 22.57 16.80 -18.32
C ARG A 312 21.34 17.18 -19.13
N ILE A 313 21.47 17.16 -20.47
CA ILE A 313 20.35 17.43 -21.39
C ILE A 313 19.30 16.32 -21.30
N VAL A 314 19.73 15.07 -21.21
CA VAL A 314 18.84 13.91 -21.09
C VAL A 314 18.19 13.89 -19.69
N GLY A 315 18.96 14.15 -18.64
CA GLY A 315 18.47 14.24 -17.29
C GLY A 315 17.36 15.30 -17.11
N ASP A 316 17.58 16.50 -17.62
CA ASP A 316 16.56 17.55 -17.61
C ASP A 316 15.30 17.16 -18.41
N LYS A 317 15.44 16.46 -19.53
CA LYS A 317 14.30 15.94 -20.31
C LYS A 317 13.54 14.85 -19.56
N ILE A 318 14.24 13.94 -18.90
CA ILE A 318 13.62 12.88 -18.07
C ILE A 318 12.90 13.51 -16.88
N ARG A 319 13.57 14.41 -16.14
CA ARG A 319 12.94 15.10 -15.00
C ARG A 319 11.68 15.86 -15.41
N LYS A 320 11.69 16.59 -16.54
CA LYS A 320 10.50 17.26 -17.06
C LYS A 320 9.36 16.30 -17.40
N LYS A 321 9.66 15.07 -17.80
CA LYS A 321 8.63 14.05 -18.10
C LYS A 321 8.12 13.35 -16.86
N VAL A 322 8.95 13.12 -15.85
CA VAL A 322 8.58 12.44 -14.59
C VAL A 322 7.82 13.43 -13.70
N PHE A 323 8.47 14.20 -12.84
CA PHE A 323 7.80 15.09 -11.88
C PHE A 323 8.08 16.58 -12.11
N GLY A 324 9.00 16.94 -13.01
CA GLY A 324 9.50 18.31 -13.16
C GLY A 324 10.71 18.59 -12.26
N SER A 325 11.23 19.82 -12.36
CA SER A 325 12.44 20.23 -11.62
C SER A 325 12.15 20.85 -10.25
N GLN A 326 10.87 21.09 -9.94
CA GLN A 326 10.43 21.76 -8.70
C GLN A 326 10.29 20.80 -7.50
N VAL A 327 10.29 19.47 -7.73
CA VAL A 327 10.20 18.47 -6.66
C VAL A 327 11.54 18.42 -5.93
N GLU A 328 11.52 18.72 -4.65
CA GLU A 328 12.69 18.84 -3.77
C GLU A 328 12.81 17.65 -2.81
N TYR A 329 11.67 17.05 -2.41
CA TYR A 329 11.59 15.94 -1.48
C TYR A 329 10.64 14.86 -1.96
N CYS A 330 11.15 13.64 -1.93
CA CYS A 330 10.40 12.41 -2.13
C CYS A 330 10.56 11.55 -0.88
N ILE A 331 9.48 11.18 -0.21
CA ILE A 331 9.54 10.38 1.02
C ILE A 331 8.73 9.12 0.81
N SER A 332 9.34 7.98 1.12
CA SER A 332 8.71 6.67 1.15
C SER A 332 8.40 6.26 2.59
N GLY A 333 7.31 5.55 2.80
CA GLY A 333 6.97 4.97 4.10
C GLY A 333 5.89 3.91 4.01
N GLY A 334 5.70 3.16 5.09
CA GLY A 334 4.66 2.13 5.19
C GLY A 334 5.01 0.79 4.54
N GLY A 335 6.26 0.58 4.12
CA GLY A 335 6.72 -0.69 3.57
C GLY A 335 8.21 -0.69 3.27
N TYR A 336 8.74 -1.86 2.87
CA TYR A 336 10.14 -2.01 2.48
C TYR A 336 10.44 -1.25 1.19
N LEU A 337 11.46 -0.39 1.22
CA LEU A 337 11.96 0.35 0.07
C LEU A 337 13.27 -0.29 -0.41
N SER A 338 13.29 -0.72 -1.67
CA SER A 338 14.45 -1.43 -2.20
C SER A 338 15.63 -0.50 -2.51
N SER A 339 16.85 -1.02 -2.34
CA SER A 339 18.09 -0.31 -2.72
C SER A 339 18.11 0.07 -4.20
N ARG A 340 17.50 -0.75 -5.08
CA ARG A 340 17.38 -0.45 -6.51
C ARG A 340 16.52 0.79 -6.75
N THR A 341 15.35 0.86 -6.10
CA THR A 341 14.44 2.01 -6.23
C THR A 341 15.07 3.27 -5.66
N LEU A 342 15.71 3.17 -4.48
CA LEU A 342 16.52 4.27 -3.92
C LEU A 342 17.55 4.77 -4.92
N THR A 343 18.32 3.86 -5.53
CA THR A 343 19.36 4.21 -6.50
C THR A 343 18.76 4.88 -7.75
N VAL A 344 17.70 4.31 -8.33
CA VAL A 344 17.10 4.88 -9.54
C VAL A 344 16.50 6.26 -9.29
N ILE A 345 15.67 6.42 -8.27
CA ILE A 345 14.97 7.69 -8.01
C ILE A 345 15.96 8.79 -7.61
N ASN A 346 16.92 8.49 -6.70
CA ASN A 346 17.99 9.43 -6.36
C ASN A 346 18.87 9.75 -7.58
N GLY A 347 19.17 8.75 -8.39
CA GLY A 347 19.94 8.90 -9.64
C GLY A 347 19.21 9.71 -10.71
N LEU A 348 17.87 9.74 -10.72
CA LEU A 348 17.09 10.67 -11.52
C LEU A 348 17.18 12.12 -11.02
N GLY A 349 17.76 12.35 -9.85
CA GLY A 349 17.90 13.65 -9.22
C GLY A 349 16.70 14.07 -8.38
N TYR A 350 15.91 13.10 -7.90
CA TYR A 350 14.86 13.30 -6.90
C TYR A 350 15.33 12.71 -5.57
N PRO A 351 15.62 13.52 -4.56
CA PRO A 351 16.02 13.01 -3.26
C PRO A 351 14.90 12.14 -2.67
N LEU A 352 15.11 10.82 -2.64
CA LEU A 352 14.19 9.86 -2.05
C LEU A 352 14.73 9.41 -0.70
N TYR A 353 13.91 9.59 0.31
CA TYR A 353 14.17 9.27 1.71
C TYR A 353 13.26 8.15 2.18
N ASP A 354 13.73 7.32 3.09
CA ASP A 354 12.92 6.28 3.72
C ASP A 354 12.49 6.71 5.13
N GLY A 355 11.22 6.48 5.46
CA GLY A 355 10.63 6.82 6.74
C GLY A 355 9.90 5.64 7.37
N PHE A 356 9.85 5.62 8.69
CA PHE A 356 9.23 4.57 9.46
C PHE A 356 8.13 5.10 10.36
N GLY A 357 7.07 4.31 10.43
CA GLY A 357 5.92 4.56 11.28
C GLY A 357 4.87 3.47 11.17
N MET A 358 3.93 3.48 12.07
CA MET A 358 2.86 2.50 12.13
C MET A 358 1.61 3.14 12.72
N THR A 359 0.43 2.54 12.45
CA THR A 359 -0.84 3.13 12.90
C THR A 359 -0.89 3.29 14.41
N GLU A 360 -0.23 2.41 15.12
CA GLU A 360 -0.21 2.33 16.57
C GLU A 360 0.59 3.46 17.24
N VAL A 361 1.60 4.00 16.56
CA VAL A 361 2.53 4.98 17.13
C VAL A 361 2.59 6.28 16.33
N GLY A 362 2.17 6.26 15.08
CA GLY A 362 2.34 7.38 14.14
C GLY A 362 3.65 7.30 13.36
N VAL A 363 4.12 8.43 12.85
CA VAL A 363 5.42 8.55 12.17
C VAL A 363 6.50 8.77 13.23
N THR A 364 7.54 7.93 13.21
CA THR A 364 8.51 7.90 14.30
C THR A 364 9.93 8.27 13.89
N SER A 365 10.27 8.10 12.61
CA SER A 365 11.58 8.47 12.07
C SER A 365 11.54 8.66 10.56
N VAL A 366 12.53 9.32 10.01
CA VAL A 366 12.81 9.43 8.58
C VAL A 366 14.28 9.71 8.37
N GLU A 367 14.90 9.06 7.38
CA GLU A 367 16.24 9.43 6.90
C GLU A 367 16.16 10.82 6.25
N LEU A 368 16.99 11.76 6.67
CA LEU A 368 16.97 13.14 6.19
C LEU A 368 18.35 13.65 5.75
N SER A 369 19.36 12.78 5.67
CA SER A 369 20.69 13.19 5.24
C SER A 369 20.66 13.86 3.85
N PRO A 370 21.28 15.02 3.69
CA PRO A 370 21.41 15.66 2.39
C PRO A 370 22.35 14.88 1.45
N ARG A 371 23.13 13.93 1.98
CA ARG A 371 24.09 13.14 1.23
C ARG A 371 23.39 11.95 0.56
N VAL A 372 23.61 11.80 -0.74
CA VAL A 372 22.98 10.70 -1.49
C VAL A 372 23.47 9.33 -1.00
N GLU A 373 24.73 9.22 -0.60
CA GLU A 373 25.33 7.98 -0.10
C GLU A 373 24.63 7.44 1.14
N ASP A 374 24.16 8.31 2.03
CA ASP A 374 23.43 7.92 3.24
C ASP A 374 22.02 7.44 2.86
N ARG A 375 21.31 8.18 2.01
CA ARG A 375 19.99 7.78 1.52
C ARG A 375 19.99 6.41 0.81
N LEU A 376 21.06 6.11 0.05
CA LEU A 376 21.17 4.83 -0.66
C LEU A 376 21.35 3.62 0.26
N LYS A 377 21.68 3.81 1.54
CA LYS A 377 21.78 2.73 2.53
C LYS A 377 20.41 2.19 2.93
N GLY A 378 19.32 2.97 2.78
CA GLY A 378 17.96 2.58 3.18
C GLY A 378 17.77 2.59 4.70
N SER A 379 18.47 3.49 5.41
CA SER A 379 18.17 3.78 6.82
C SER A 379 16.79 4.41 6.95
N ILE A 380 16.11 4.14 8.06
CA ILE A 380 14.89 4.85 8.47
C ILE A 380 15.19 6.09 9.33
N GLY A 381 16.44 6.48 9.44
CA GLY A 381 16.88 7.61 10.25
C GLY A 381 16.82 7.37 11.75
N HIS A 382 16.83 8.46 12.50
CA HIS A 382 16.79 8.47 13.95
C HIS A 382 15.38 8.72 14.48
N PRO A 383 15.05 8.26 15.71
CA PRO A 383 13.76 8.54 16.33
C PRO A 383 13.55 10.05 16.50
N PHE A 384 12.35 10.52 16.20
CA PHE A 384 11.96 11.92 16.32
C PHE A 384 12.00 12.43 17.75
N HIS A 385 11.94 13.73 17.90
CA HIS A 385 11.95 14.42 19.18
C HIS A 385 10.96 13.80 20.19
N GLY A 386 11.46 13.46 21.38
CA GLY A 386 10.67 12.85 22.44
C GLY A 386 10.37 11.36 22.28
N MET A 387 11.00 10.70 21.31
CA MET A 387 10.87 9.25 21.08
C MET A 387 12.17 8.51 21.38
N GLU A 388 12.06 7.26 21.81
CA GLU A 388 13.19 6.39 22.13
C GLU A 388 13.01 5.04 21.46
N TYR A 389 14.06 4.54 20.81
CA TYR A 389 14.15 3.21 20.22
C TYR A 389 15.01 2.29 21.06
N LYS A 390 14.50 1.09 21.33
CA LYS A 390 15.23 0.00 21.97
C LYS A 390 15.13 -1.23 21.08
N ILE A 391 16.21 -1.97 20.92
CA ILE A 391 16.22 -3.25 20.21
C ILE A 391 16.21 -4.37 21.24
N GLU A 392 15.20 -5.25 21.14
CA GLU A 392 15.13 -6.46 21.93
C GLU A 392 15.64 -7.62 21.09
N PRO A 393 16.74 -8.30 21.49
CA PRO A 393 17.31 -9.40 20.71
C PRO A 393 16.30 -10.50 20.44
N ILE A 394 16.30 -11.02 19.22
CA ILE A 394 15.48 -12.17 18.83
C ILE A 394 16.35 -13.43 18.66
N LYS A 395 15.75 -14.60 18.84
CA LYS A 395 16.44 -15.88 18.62
C LYS A 395 16.89 -15.99 17.15
N GLY A 396 18.16 -16.30 16.95
CA GLY A 396 18.75 -16.42 15.61
C GLY A 396 19.06 -15.08 14.91
N GLY A 397 18.90 -13.94 15.60
CA GLY A 397 19.28 -12.62 15.08
C GLY A 397 20.78 -12.35 15.23
N ASN A 398 21.31 -11.53 14.33
CA ASN A 398 22.70 -11.06 14.38
C ASN A 398 22.90 -10.03 15.53
N PRO A 399 24.16 -9.79 15.98
CA PRO A 399 24.46 -8.72 16.93
C PRO A 399 23.92 -7.37 16.42
N GLY A 400 23.20 -6.64 17.26
CA GLY A 400 22.56 -5.35 16.89
C GLY A 400 21.21 -5.50 16.21
N GLN A 401 20.73 -6.73 16.00
CA GLN A 401 19.45 -7.03 15.36
C GLN A 401 18.42 -7.55 16.37
N GLY A 402 17.18 -7.11 16.24
CA GLY A 402 16.10 -7.56 17.11
C GLY A 402 14.77 -6.84 16.86
N GLU A 403 13.77 -7.12 17.69
CA GLU A 403 12.49 -6.42 17.63
C GLU A 403 12.67 -4.96 18.05
N LEU A 404 12.11 -4.04 17.26
CA LEU A 404 12.06 -2.62 17.60
C LEU A 404 10.97 -2.36 18.64
N LEU A 405 11.40 -1.89 19.79
CA LEU A 405 10.55 -1.40 20.87
C LEU A 405 10.57 0.13 20.84
N ILE A 406 9.39 0.74 20.89
CA ILE A 406 9.23 2.19 20.75
C ILE A 406 8.62 2.76 22.01
N LYS A 407 9.33 3.67 22.68
CA LYS A 407 8.77 4.47 23.75
C LYS A 407 8.48 5.87 23.21
N SER A 408 7.21 6.24 23.23
CA SER A 408 6.78 7.51 22.64
C SER A 408 5.48 8.01 23.26
N PRO A 409 5.33 9.32 23.45
CA PRO A 409 4.07 9.93 23.83
C PRO A 409 3.03 9.93 22.71
N THR A 410 3.39 9.47 21.51
CA THR A 410 2.51 9.40 20.33
C THR A 410 1.78 8.07 20.19
N VAL A 411 2.08 7.09 21.05
CA VAL A 411 1.35 5.81 21.08
C VAL A 411 -0.13 6.07 21.33
N HIS A 412 -1.00 5.40 20.56
CA HIS A 412 -2.45 5.48 20.75
C HIS A 412 -2.85 5.11 22.18
N VAL A 413 -3.90 5.76 22.68
CA VAL A 413 -4.29 5.61 24.10
C VAL A 413 -5.13 4.39 24.36
N GLU A 414 -5.96 3.98 23.39
CA GLU A 414 -6.87 2.84 23.48
C GLU A 414 -6.99 2.14 22.12
N GLU A 415 -7.43 0.89 22.16
CA GLU A 415 -7.73 0.09 20.98
C GLU A 415 -9.12 -0.52 21.05
N ILE A 416 -9.76 -0.71 19.89
CA ILE A 416 -11.03 -1.41 19.76
C ILE A 416 -10.78 -2.63 18.88
N ILE A 417 -10.96 -3.81 19.46
CA ILE A 417 -10.79 -5.11 18.79
C ILE A 417 -12.06 -5.92 18.99
N GLY A 418 -12.71 -6.35 17.89
CA GLY A 418 -13.97 -7.11 17.98
C GLY A 418 -15.08 -6.39 18.73
N GLY A 419 -15.10 -5.04 18.69
CA GLY A 419 -16.08 -4.20 19.42
C GLY A 419 -15.77 -3.97 20.90
N ILE A 420 -14.67 -4.52 21.42
CA ILE A 420 -14.21 -4.32 22.78
C ILE A 420 -13.17 -3.21 22.81
N ARG A 421 -13.44 -2.15 23.57
CA ARG A 421 -12.52 -1.02 23.78
C ARG A 421 -11.66 -1.26 25.02
N GLY A 422 -10.36 -1.14 24.88
CA GLY A 422 -9.39 -1.37 25.95
C GLY A 422 -8.21 -0.40 25.86
N LYS A 423 -7.48 -0.25 26.96
CA LYS A 423 -6.24 0.56 26.99
C LYS A 423 -5.12 -0.12 26.21
N THR A 424 -4.29 0.68 25.55
CA THR A 424 -3.07 0.20 24.90
C THR A 424 -2.13 -0.45 25.92
N LYS A 425 -1.62 -1.62 25.55
CA LYS A 425 -0.66 -2.36 26.38
C LYS A 425 0.77 -1.94 26.05
N LEU A 426 1.53 -1.60 27.07
CA LEU A 426 2.95 -1.27 26.97
C LEU A 426 3.74 -2.20 27.91
N ASP A 427 4.93 -2.60 27.50
CA ASP A 427 5.86 -3.33 28.35
C ASP A 427 6.99 -2.40 28.81
N GLY A 428 7.09 -2.16 30.12
CA GLY A 428 8.05 -1.21 30.67
C GLY A 428 7.98 0.21 30.06
N GLY A 429 6.82 0.60 29.50
CA GLY A 429 6.61 1.87 28.82
C GLY A 429 6.94 1.85 27.31
N TYR A 430 7.34 0.69 26.78
CA TYR A 430 7.61 0.49 25.37
C TYR A 430 6.45 -0.21 24.66
N PHE A 431 6.21 0.20 23.43
CA PHE A 431 5.31 -0.48 22.51
C PHE A 431 6.11 -1.46 21.63
N HIS A 432 5.67 -2.70 21.53
CA HIS A 432 6.24 -3.72 20.65
C HIS A 432 5.79 -3.48 19.21
N SER A 433 6.70 -3.08 18.32
CA SER A 433 6.36 -2.80 16.92
C SER A 433 6.02 -4.05 16.11
N GLY A 434 6.59 -5.18 16.51
CA GLY A 434 6.58 -6.42 15.72
C GLY A 434 7.48 -6.35 14.49
N ASP A 435 8.24 -5.27 14.30
CA ASP A 435 9.19 -5.11 13.22
C ASP A 435 10.63 -5.38 13.71
N ILE A 436 11.41 -6.09 12.90
CA ILE A 436 12.81 -6.39 13.18
C ILE A 436 13.65 -5.31 12.54
N VAL A 437 14.54 -4.73 13.34
CA VAL A 437 15.52 -3.74 12.89
C VAL A 437 16.94 -4.19 13.22
N GLU A 438 17.87 -3.62 12.48
CA GLU A 438 19.30 -3.68 12.76
C GLU A 438 19.81 -2.26 13.00
N LYS A 439 20.63 -2.08 14.00
CA LYS A 439 21.34 -0.83 14.27
C LYS A 439 22.80 -1.00 13.91
N ASP A 440 23.31 -0.18 13.01
CA ASP A 440 24.71 -0.22 12.62
C ASP A 440 25.64 0.52 13.61
N SER A 441 26.94 0.46 13.35
CA SER A 441 27.96 1.13 14.18
C SER A 441 27.89 2.66 14.13
N SER A 442 27.24 3.25 13.15
CA SER A 442 27.00 4.69 13.05
C SER A 442 25.75 5.13 13.83
N GLY A 443 24.95 4.19 14.30
CA GLY A 443 23.74 4.46 15.07
C GLY A 443 22.46 4.49 14.22
N GLU A 444 22.57 4.24 12.92
CA GLU A 444 21.47 4.21 11.97
C GLU A 444 20.63 2.92 12.10
N TYR A 445 19.32 3.02 11.84
CA TYR A 445 18.39 1.92 11.94
C TYR A 445 17.91 1.45 10.55
N TYR A 446 17.86 0.14 10.36
CA TYR A 446 17.43 -0.52 9.11
C TYR A 446 16.36 -1.54 9.39
N VAL A 447 15.20 -1.42 8.72
CA VAL A 447 14.13 -2.42 8.84
C VAL A 447 14.52 -3.66 8.04
N LYS A 448 14.47 -4.85 8.68
CA LYS A 448 14.77 -6.14 8.07
C LYS A 448 13.52 -6.93 7.71
N GLY A 449 12.47 -6.85 8.52
CA GLY A 449 11.23 -7.60 8.31
C GLY A 449 10.32 -7.57 9.53
N ARG A 450 9.43 -8.53 9.61
CA ARG A 450 8.50 -8.67 10.75
C ARG A 450 8.77 -9.91 11.56
N VAL A 451 8.67 -9.82 12.88
CA VAL A 451 8.85 -10.93 13.82
C VAL A 451 7.94 -12.13 13.46
N LYS A 452 6.70 -11.88 13.07
CA LYS A 452 5.72 -12.91 12.71
C LYS A 452 5.95 -13.54 11.33
N ASP A 453 6.70 -12.87 10.48
CA ASP A 453 6.91 -13.28 9.08
C ASP A 453 8.29 -13.94 8.87
N VAL A 454 9.16 -13.91 9.88
CA VAL A 454 10.48 -14.54 9.80
C VAL A 454 10.34 -16.02 9.49
N ILE A 455 11.11 -16.47 8.50
CA ILE A 455 11.25 -17.88 8.13
C ILE A 455 12.53 -18.40 8.77
N ILE A 456 12.44 -19.49 9.52
CA ILE A 456 13.61 -20.12 10.12
C ILE A 456 14.13 -21.16 9.12
N SER A 457 15.27 -20.86 8.51
CA SER A 457 15.91 -21.76 7.54
C SER A 457 16.45 -23.04 8.21
N SER A 458 16.84 -24.01 7.39
CA SER A 458 17.34 -25.30 7.87
C SER A 458 18.61 -25.21 8.70
N ASN A 459 19.42 -24.17 8.55
CA ASN A 459 20.61 -23.91 9.35
C ASN A 459 20.31 -23.02 10.60
N GLY A 460 19.04 -22.67 10.86
CA GLY A 460 18.62 -21.88 12.01
C GLY A 460 18.76 -20.37 11.84
N GLU A 461 19.12 -19.90 10.65
CA GLU A 461 19.19 -18.46 10.34
C GLU A 461 17.83 -17.88 10.03
N ASN A 462 17.63 -16.61 10.38
CA ASN A 462 16.44 -15.87 10.08
C ASN A 462 16.45 -15.39 8.62
N VAL A 463 15.44 -15.77 7.86
CA VAL A 463 15.23 -15.33 6.49
C VAL A 463 14.02 -14.40 6.44
N TYR A 464 14.18 -13.25 5.80
CA TYR A 464 13.16 -12.22 5.73
C TYR A 464 12.46 -12.26 4.36
N PRO A 465 11.16 -12.57 4.33
CA PRO A 465 10.41 -12.72 3.08
C PRO A 465 10.48 -11.51 2.15
N ASP A 466 10.39 -10.30 2.70
CA ASP A 466 10.42 -9.06 1.90
C ASP A 466 11.73 -8.88 1.10
N GLU A 467 12.86 -9.41 1.61
CA GLU A 467 14.14 -9.42 0.88
C GLU A 467 14.11 -10.35 -0.33
N ILE A 468 13.44 -11.50 -0.19
CA ILE A 468 13.36 -12.50 -1.28
C ILE A 468 12.35 -12.03 -2.33
N GLU A 469 11.16 -11.56 -1.92
CA GLU A 469 10.11 -11.03 -2.79
C GLU A 469 10.67 -9.97 -3.74
N PHE A 470 11.60 -9.14 -3.25
CA PHE A 470 12.21 -8.09 -4.06
C PHE A 470 12.83 -8.60 -5.37
N TYR A 471 13.44 -9.79 -5.38
CA TYR A 471 14.07 -10.35 -6.57
C TYR A 471 13.06 -10.80 -7.63
N PHE A 472 11.85 -11.18 -7.24
CA PHE A 472 10.81 -11.74 -8.11
C PHE A 472 9.75 -10.72 -8.55
N ARG A 473 9.57 -9.64 -7.81
CA ARG A 473 8.53 -8.61 -8.02
C ARG A 473 8.49 -8.00 -9.42
N ASN A 474 9.59 -8.02 -10.15
CA ASN A 474 9.72 -7.36 -11.45
C ASN A 474 9.83 -8.34 -12.62
N VAL A 475 9.55 -9.60 -12.39
CA VAL A 475 9.54 -10.60 -13.44
C VAL A 475 8.30 -10.36 -14.33
N ARG A 476 8.50 -10.44 -15.64
CA ARG A 476 7.42 -10.22 -16.60
C ARG A 476 6.28 -11.18 -16.32
N HIS A 477 5.03 -10.74 -16.44
CA HIS A 477 3.80 -11.48 -16.13
C HIS A 477 3.51 -11.74 -14.66
N VAL A 478 4.39 -11.39 -13.74
CA VAL A 478 4.11 -11.42 -12.30
C VAL A 478 3.38 -10.13 -11.92
N VAL A 479 2.15 -10.28 -11.43
CA VAL A 479 1.31 -9.16 -10.95
C VAL A 479 1.59 -8.88 -9.48
N ASN A 480 1.53 -9.93 -8.68
CA ASN A 480 1.87 -9.89 -7.26
C ASN A 480 2.69 -11.14 -6.91
N ASP A 481 3.51 -11.01 -5.89
CA ASP A 481 4.30 -12.09 -5.34
C ASP A 481 4.24 -12.08 -3.81
N VAL A 482 4.42 -13.23 -3.19
CA VAL A 482 4.55 -13.36 -1.75
C VAL A 482 5.41 -14.57 -1.40
N VAL A 483 6.32 -14.37 -0.45
CA VAL A 483 7.15 -15.43 0.10
C VAL A 483 6.65 -15.79 1.49
N VAL A 484 6.47 -17.08 1.74
CA VAL A 484 6.03 -17.63 3.03
C VAL A 484 6.89 -18.80 3.47
N GLY A 485 7.07 -18.94 4.78
CA GLY A 485 7.63 -20.16 5.38
C GLY A 485 6.54 -21.20 5.60
N VAL A 486 6.70 -22.39 5.05
CA VAL A 486 5.82 -23.55 5.27
C VAL A 486 6.58 -24.59 6.07
N LYS A 487 6.06 -24.98 7.24
CA LYS A 487 6.68 -25.99 8.09
C LYS A 487 6.75 -27.34 7.37
N THR A 488 7.94 -27.90 7.31
CA THR A 488 8.19 -29.27 6.83
C THR A 488 8.32 -30.26 7.98
N ASP A 489 8.79 -29.79 9.14
CA ASP A 489 8.86 -30.48 10.41
C ASP A 489 8.74 -29.51 11.60
N GLU A 490 8.97 -29.97 12.85
CA GLU A 490 8.82 -29.12 14.04
C GLU A 490 9.83 -27.95 14.11
N SER A 491 10.95 -28.02 13.40
CA SER A 491 12.08 -27.10 13.54
C SER A 491 12.44 -26.31 12.28
N GLN A 492 11.91 -26.69 11.11
CA GLN A 492 12.32 -26.13 9.82
C GLN A 492 11.13 -25.64 8.99
N GLU A 493 11.34 -24.53 8.26
CA GLU A 493 10.38 -24.00 7.31
C GLU A 493 11.00 -24.01 5.90
N LYS A 494 10.24 -24.51 4.93
CA LYS A 494 10.55 -24.41 3.50
C LYS A 494 10.13 -23.01 3.01
N ILE A 495 11.01 -22.34 2.27
CA ILE A 495 10.71 -21.06 1.63
C ILE A 495 9.86 -21.33 0.39
N VAL A 496 8.64 -20.82 0.37
CA VAL A 496 7.68 -20.98 -0.72
C VAL A 496 7.38 -19.61 -1.34
N LEU A 497 7.61 -19.47 -2.63
CA LEU A 497 7.23 -18.32 -3.43
C LEU A 497 5.87 -18.56 -4.07
N VAL A 498 4.91 -17.69 -3.85
CA VAL A 498 3.59 -17.74 -4.48
C VAL A 498 3.44 -16.55 -5.40
N LEU A 499 3.08 -16.81 -6.65
CA LEU A 499 2.95 -15.82 -7.71
C LEU A 499 1.50 -15.66 -8.14
N GLU A 500 1.07 -14.43 -8.32
CA GLU A 500 -0.10 -14.09 -9.12
C GLU A 500 0.37 -13.66 -10.51
N LEU A 501 -0.10 -14.34 -11.53
CA LEU A 501 0.26 -14.03 -12.91
C LEU A 501 -0.84 -13.24 -13.60
N ASP A 502 -0.48 -12.38 -14.56
CA ASP A 502 -1.44 -11.69 -15.39
C ASP A 502 -2.21 -12.66 -16.31
N ASN A 503 -3.41 -12.27 -16.70
CA ASN A 503 -4.27 -13.08 -17.57
C ASN A 503 -3.82 -13.07 -19.04
N LEU A 504 -2.76 -12.30 -19.38
CA LEU A 504 -2.25 -12.17 -20.73
C LEU A 504 -1.13 -13.16 -21.05
N ILE A 505 -0.61 -13.86 -20.02
CA ILE A 505 0.47 -14.84 -20.21
C ILE A 505 -0.05 -16.03 -21.02
N LYS A 506 0.71 -16.42 -22.05
CA LYS A 506 0.46 -17.62 -22.84
C LYS A 506 1.27 -18.79 -22.31
N ASP A 507 0.83 -20.00 -22.62
CA ASP A 507 1.52 -21.22 -22.15
C ASP A 507 2.99 -21.27 -22.63
N GLU A 508 3.29 -20.80 -23.83
CA GLU A 508 4.67 -20.69 -24.35
C GLU A 508 5.53 -19.69 -23.56
N GLU A 509 4.92 -18.65 -23.00
CA GLU A 509 5.61 -17.66 -22.16
C GLU A 509 5.80 -18.16 -20.73
N LEU A 510 5.00 -19.12 -20.28
CA LEU A 510 5.08 -19.72 -18.95
C LEU A 510 6.41 -20.47 -18.77
N GLU A 511 6.84 -21.26 -19.76
CA GLU A 511 8.17 -21.93 -19.72
C GLU A 511 9.32 -20.94 -19.59
N LYS A 512 9.22 -19.80 -20.30
CA LYS A 512 10.23 -18.75 -20.18
C LYS A 512 10.22 -18.12 -18.80
N LEU A 513 9.02 -17.84 -18.26
CA LEU A 513 8.86 -17.33 -16.90
C LEU A 513 9.47 -18.28 -15.88
N MET A 514 9.27 -19.60 -16.03
CA MET A 514 9.88 -20.62 -15.17
C MET A 514 11.41 -20.52 -15.17
N LYS A 515 12.01 -20.45 -16.34
CA LYS A 515 13.47 -20.31 -16.50
C LYS A 515 13.99 -19.00 -15.89
N ASP A 516 13.25 -17.91 -16.05
CA ASP A 516 13.62 -16.61 -15.46
C ASP A 516 13.56 -16.66 -13.91
N ILE A 517 12.53 -17.29 -13.35
CA ILE A 517 12.41 -17.50 -11.89
C ILE A 517 13.53 -18.39 -11.35
N GLU A 518 13.82 -19.51 -12.03
CA GLU A 518 14.91 -20.41 -11.64
C GLU A 518 16.28 -19.71 -11.72
N ALA A 519 16.52 -18.95 -12.78
CA ALA A 519 17.75 -18.18 -12.93
C ALA A 519 17.94 -17.16 -11.80
N ILE A 520 16.88 -16.45 -11.43
CA ILE A 520 16.88 -15.51 -10.29
C ILE A 520 17.16 -16.28 -8.99
N ASN A 521 16.44 -17.39 -8.74
CA ASN A 521 16.60 -18.18 -7.54
C ASN A 521 18.04 -18.73 -7.40
N ALA A 522 18.67 -19.10 -8.50
CA ALA A 522 20.06 -19.58 -8.51
C ALA A 522 21.08 -18.49 -8.08
N THR A 523 20.73 -17.20 -8.23
CA THR A 523 21.58 -16.09 -7.78
C THR A 523 21.50 -15.82 -6.27
N LEU A 524 20.48 -16.37 -5.60
CA LEU A 524 20.29 -16.18 -4.16
C LEU A 524 21.27 -17.05 -3.35
N PRO A 525 21.71 -16.56 -2.17
CA PRO A 525 22.42 -17.40 -1.20
C PRO A 525 21.62 -18.66 -0.86
N ASN A 526 22.30 -19.75 -0.56
CA ASN A 526 21.65 -21.06 -0.37
C ASN A 526 20.53 -21.03 0.68
N GLU A 527 20.73 -20.30 1.77
CA GLU A 527 19.78 -20.14 2.88
C GLU A 527 18.55 -19.33 2.52
N LYS A 528 18.61 -18.51 1.44
CA LYS A 528 17.52 -17.67 0.95
C LYS A 528 16.84 -18.22 -0.30
N ARG A 529 17.29 -19.38 -0.80
CA ARG A 529 16.71 -19.98 -2.00
C ARG A 529 15.29 -20.44 -1.77
N VAL A 530 14.44 -20.10 -2.72
CA VAL A 530 13.07 -20.60 -2.78
C VAL A 530 13.11 -22.10 -3.04
N GLY A 531 12.50 -22.85 -2.15
CA GLY A 531 12.43 -24.31 -2.24
C GLY A 531 11.20 -24.83 -3.00
N GLU A 532 10.20 -23.97 -3.20
CA GLU A 532 8.99 -24.27 -3.97
C GLU A 532 8.40 -22.99 -4.56
N THR A 533 8.02 -23.01 -5.83
CA THR A 533 7.28 -21.91 -6.47
C THR A 533 5.90 -22.38 -6.86
N LEU A 534 4.89 -21.62 -6.47
CA LEU A 534 3.48 -21.90 -6.71
C LEU A 534 2.83 -20.72 -7.44
N ILE A 535 1.84 -21.02 -8.28
CA ILE A 535 0.98 -20.02 -8.92
C ILE A 535 -0.36 -20.04 -8.20
N TYR A 536 -0.83 -18.87 -7.77
CA TYR A 536 -2.16 -18.70 -7.20
C TYR A 536 -3.20 -18.58 -8.32
N LYS A 537 -4.25 -19.40 -8.28
CA LYS A 537 -5.28 -19.45 -9.35
C LYS A 537 -6.16 -18.21 -9.44
N GLY A 538 -6.28 -17.47 -8.35
CA GLY A 538 -7.08 -16.24 -8.25
C GLY A 538 -6.24 -14.98 -8.14
N THR A 539 -6.83 -13.93 -7.57
CA THR A 539 -6.12 -12.70 -7.18
C THR A 539 -5.64 -12.83 -5.75
N LEU A 540 -4.35 -12.58 -5.51
CA LEU A 540 -3.79 -12.62 -4.17
C LEU A 540 -4.48 -11.60 -3.25
N PRO A 541 -4.87 -11.99 -2.03
CA PRO A 541 -5.58 -11.11 -1.11
C PRO A 541 -4.67 -9.96 -0.67
N LEU A 542 -5.05 -8.73 -1.03
CA LEU A 542 -4.28 -7.53 -0.68
C LEU A 542 -4.83 -6.87 0.59
N ALA A 543 -3.93 -6.29 1.36
CA ALA A 543 -4.26 -5.35 2.41
C ALA A 543 -4.49 -3.94 1.82
N ASN A 544 -5.02 -3.00 2.60
CA ASN A 544 -5.31 -1.63 2.14
C ASN A 544 -4.06 -0.88 1.64
N ASN A 545 -2.88 -1.27 2.09
CA ASN A 545 -1.59 -0.74 1.63
C ASN A 545 -1.04 -1.46 0.38
N MET A 546 -1.86 -2.23 -0.33
CA MET A 546 -1.51 -3.00 -1.53
C MET A 546 -0.48 -4.14 -1.29
N LYS A 547 -0.17 -4.49 -0.03
CA LYS A 547 0.65 -5.67 0.28
C LYS A 547 -0.22 -6.92 0.32
N VAL A 548 0.34 -8.04 -0.17
CA VAL A 548 -0.31 -9.36 -0.04
C VAL A 548 -0.46 -9.73 1.44
N LYS A 549 -1.63 -10.21 1.82
CA LYS A 549 -1.90 -10.72 3.18
C LYS A 549 -1.21 -12.06 3.37
N ARG A 550 0.07 -12.04 3.74
CA ARG A 550 0.93 -13.24 3.89
C ARG A 550 0.30 -14.30 4.80
N PHE A 551 -0.31 -13.89 5.90
CA PHE A 551 -1.01 -14.80 6.80
C PHE A 551 -2.13 -15.59 6.09
N THR A 552 -2.93 -14.94 5.27
CA THR A 552 -4.04 -15.60 4.53
C THR A 552 -3.49 -16.66 3.57
N ILE A 553 -2.38 -16.37 2.89
CA ILE A 553 -1.73 -17.31 1.98
C ILE A 553 -1.12 -18.48 2.77
N LYS A 554 -0.46 -18.20 3.90
CA LYS A 554 0.11 -19.24 4.77
C LYS A 554 -0.96 -20.19 5.31
N GLU A 555 -2.13 -19.69 5.68
CA GLU A 555 -3.25 -20.52 6.11
C GLU A 555 -3.91 -21.28 4.93
N ALA A 556 -4.06 -20.65 3.77
CA ALA A 556 -4.58 -21.33 2.58
C ALA A 556 -3.67 -22.50 2.16
N LEU A 557 -2.35 -22.32 2.22
CA LEU A 557 -1.39 -23.40 1.92
C LEU A 557 -1.48 -24.60 2.89
N LYS A 558 -1.99 -24.38 4.11
CA LYS A 558 -2.22 -25.45 5.09
C LYS A 558 -3.57 -26.12 4.93
N SER A 559 -4.62 -25.35 4.64
CA SER A 559 -6.02 -25.80 4.68
C SER A 559 -6.55 -26.22 3.32
N ASP A 560 -6.14 -25.54 2.23
CA ASP A 560 -6.67 -25.78 0.89
C ASP A 560 -5.63 -25.47 -0.19
N ARG A 561 -4.80 -26.47 -0.50
CA ARG A 561 -3.80 -26.36 -1.58
C ARG A 561 -4.39 -26.36 -2.99
N SER A 562 -5.68 -26.61 -3.16
CA SER A 562 -6.34 -26.60 -4.48
C SER A 562 -6.32 -25.24 -5.18
N GLN A 563 -6.14 -24.15 -4.40
CA GLN A 563 -5.99 -22.78 -4.91
C GLN A 563 -4.64 -22.50 -5.56
N PHE A 564 -3.70 -23.44 -5.46
CA PHE A 564 -2.33 -23.29 -5.94
C PHE A 564 -2.01 -24.35 -7.01
N VAL A 565 -1.21 -23.95 -7.98
CA VAL A 565 -0.65 -24.86 -9.00
C VAL A 565 0.87 -24.88 -8.79
N SER A 566 1.46 -26.09 -8.76
CA SER A 566 2.91 -26.22 -8.72
C SER A 566 3.51 -25.67 -10.01
N PHE A 567 4.58 -24.88 -9.88
CA PHE A 567 5.29 -24.31 -11.01
C PHE A 567 5.98 -25.37 -11.89
N ASN A 568 6.22 -26.56 -11.34
CA ASN A 568 6.86 -27.70 -12.02
C ASN A 568 5.87 -28.61 -12.75
N GLY A 569 4.61 -28.21 -12.85
CA GLY A 569 3.60 -28.96 -13.64
C GLY A 569 3.10 -30.28 -13.03
N GLU A 570 3.52 -30.64 -11.82
CA GLU A 570 2.95 -31.78 -11.10
C GLU A 570 1.64 -31.37 -10.44
N MET A 571 0.54 -31.80 -11.02
CA MET A 571 -0.80 -31.59 -10.45
C MET A 571 -1.02 -32.56 -9.28
N ALA A 572 -1.60 -32.04 -8.20
CA ALA A 572 -2.07 -32.87 -7.08
C ALA A 572 -3.21 -33.80 -7.51
N GLU A 573 -3.19 -34.98 -6.93
CA GLU A 573 -3.96 -36.16 -7.28
C GLU A 573 -5.49 -36.00 -7.32
N GLU A 574 -6.03 -36.72 -8.19
CA GLU A 574 -7.30 -37.12 -8.80
C GLU A 574 -8.59 -37.12 -8.01
N THR A 575 -9.67 -36.99 -8.79
CA THR A 575 -11.03 -37.34 -8.41
C THR A 575 -11.67 -38.35 -9.36
N ASP A 576 -12.42 -39.24 -8.76
CA ASP A 576 -13.02 -40.50 -9.20
C ASP A 576 -13.71 -40.58 -10.57
N SER A 577 -14.09 -39.49 -11.24
CA SER A 577 -14.84 -39.53 -12.49
C SER A 577 -14.06 -40.04 -13.72
N LEU A 578 -12.74 -39.99 -13.66
CA LEU A 578 -11.84 -40.42 -14.74
C LEU A 578 -11.18 -41.78 -14.49
N ALA A 579 -11.42 -42.39 -13.36
CA ALA A 579 -10.82 -43.69 -12.96
C ALA A 579 -11.17 -44.85 -13.88
N ALA A 580 -12.27 -44.71 -14.65
CA ALA A 580 -12.71 -45.69 -15.64
C ALA A 580 -11.90 -45.71 -16.94
N PHE A 581 -10.99 -44.75 -17.16
CA PHE A 581 -10.21 -44.58 -18.38
C PHE A 581 -8.72 -44.86 -18.17
N ASP A 582 -7.99 -45.09 -19.27
CA ASP A 582 -6.53 -45.25 -19.23
C ASP A 582 -5.89 -43.88 -18.86
N PRO A 583 -4.98 -43.82 -17.86
CA PRO A 583 -4.35 -42.57 -17.45
C PRO A 583 -3.61 -41.81 -18.56
N LYS A 584 -3.05 -42.53 -19.55
CA LYS A 584 -2.40 -41.89 -20.71
C LYS A 584 -3.41 -41.20 -21.63
N ASP A 585 -4.55 -41.83 -21.86
CA ASP A 585 -5.65 -41.26 -22.66
C ASP A 585 -6.25 -40.05 -21.94
N VAL A 586 -6.43 -40.15 -20.64
CA VAL A 586 -6.92 -39.04 -19.80
C VAL A 586 -5.94 -37.85 -19.88
N ALA A 587 -4.64 -38.08 -19.72
CA ALA A 587 -3.65 -37.01 -19.78
C ALA A 587 -3.61 -36.30 -21.14
N LEU A 588 -3.62 -37.07 -22.25
CA LEU A 588 -3.59 -36.52 -23.60
C LEU A 588 -4.87 -35.74 -23.93
N THR A 589 -6.05 -36.27 -23.49
CA THR A 589 -7.34 -35.63 -23.70
C THR A 589 -7.46 -34.36 -22.87
N ARG A 590 -6.99 -34.38 -21.62
CA ARG A 590 -6.94 -33.24 -20.71
C ARG A 590 -6.19 -32.06 -21.31
N GLU A 591 -4.99 -32.31 -21.83
CA GLU A 591 -4.16 -31.27 -22.44
C GLU A 591 -4.90 -30.56 -23.59
N LYS A 592 -5.54 -31.33 -24.48
CA LYS A 592 -6.30 -30.79 -25.60
C LYS A 592 -7.58 -30.05 -25.17
N VAL A 593 -8.32 -30.59 -24.21
CA VAL A 593 -9.56 -29.96 -23.69
C VAL A 593 -9.19 -28.63 -23.02
N LYS A 594 -8.17 -28.62 -22.17
CA LYS A 594 -7.72 -27.38 -21.52
C LYS A 594 -7.20 -26.33 -22.51
N ALA A 595 -6.54 -26.76 -23.58
CA ALA A 595 -6.11 -25.84 -24.65
C ALA A 595 -7.32 -25.17 -25.35
N ILE A 596 -8.42 -25.89 -25.55
CA ILE A 596 -9.63 -25.34 -26.14
C ILE A 596 -10.33 -24.37 -25.16
N PHE A 597 -10.45 -24.76 -23.90
CA PHE A 597 -10.97 -23.89 -22.84
C PHE A 597 -10.13 -22.59 -22.73
N SER A 598 -8.80 -22.74 -22.72
CA SER A 598 -7.85 -21.63 -22.66
C SER A 598 -8.06 -20.65 -23.82
N LYS A 599 -8.17 -21.18 -25.05
CA LYS A 599 -8.40 -20.38 -26.25
C LYS A 599 -9.71 -19.60 -26.19
N THR A 600 -10.80 -20.28 -25.80
CA THR A 600 -12.15 -19.70 -25.82
C THR A 600 -12.37 -18.69 -24.68
N LEU A 601 -11.82 -18.97 -23.49
CA LEU A 601 -11.94 -18.10 -22.31
C LEU A 601 -10.86 -17.02 -22.23
N LEU A 602 -9.86 -17.07 -23.11
CA LEU A 602 -8.67 -16.21 -23.06
C LEU A 602 -7.96 -16.28 -21.69
N LEU A 603 -7.94 -17.48 -21.11
CA LEU A 603 -7.27 -17.80 -19.85
C LEU A 603 -6.08 -18.72 -20.10
N PRO A 604 -4.95 -18.55 -19.38
CA PRO A 604 -3.86 -19.52 -19.41
C PRO A 604 -4.34 -20.90 -18.91
N SER A 605 -3.88 -21.99 -19.53
CA SER A 605 -4.33 -23.36 -19.20
C SER A 605 -4.11 -23.75 -17.74
N PHE A 606 -3.06 -23.24 -17.08
CA PHE A 606 -2.80 -23.47 -15.65
C PHE A 606 -3.82 -22.81 -14.72
N LYS A 607 -4.57 -21.80 -15.16
CA LYS A 607 -5.68 -21.18 -14.39
C LYS A 607 -6.99 -21.94 -14.54
N ILE A 608 -7.05 -22.93 -15.42
CA ILE A 608 -8.24 -23.73 -15.66
C ILE A 608 -8.19 -24.94 -14.73
N ASP A 609 -8.97 -24.87 -13.66
CA ASP A 609 -9.16 -26.02 -12.75
C ASP A 609 -10.04 -27.06 -13.44
N ASP A 610 -9.62 -28.32 -13.37
CA ASP A 610 -10.32 -29.43 -14.00
C ASP A 610 -11.73 -29.67 -13.42
N LYS A 611 -11.99 -29.21 -12.20
CA LYS A 611 -13.27 -29.30 -11.51
C LYS A 611 -14.11 -28.02 -11.60
N ALA A 612 -13.48 -26.90 -11.98
CA ALA A 612 -14.21 -25.65 -12.08
C ALA A 612 -15.24 -25.73 -13.22
N THR A 613 -16.40 -25.18 -12.96
CA THR A 613 -17.46 -25.07 -13.95
C THR A 613 -17.15 -23.99 -14.97
N TRP A 614 -17.73 -24.10 -16.16
CA TRP A 614 -17.58 -23.10 -17.22
C TRP A 614 -17.88 -21.67 -16.75
N THR A 615 -18.90 -21.51 -15.91
CA THR A 615 -19.32 -20.21 -15.37
C THR A 615 -18.34 -19.67 -14.33
N GLU A 616 -17.77 -20.54 -13.48
CA GLU A 616 -16.73 -20.15 -12.52
C GLU A 616 -15.45 -19.70 -13.21
N LEU A 617 -15.16 -20.24 -14.39
CA LEU A 617 -14.05 -19.82 -15.25
C LEU A 617 -14.35 -18.52 -16.04
N GLY A 618 -15.52 -17.92 -15.85
CA GLY A 618 -15.92 -16.67 -16.50
C GLY A 618 -16.55 -16.83 -17.88
N GLY A 619 -16.90 -18.06 -18.26
CA GLY A 619 -17.60 -18.33 -19.53
C GLY A 619 -19.09 -18.04 -19.45
N ASP A 620 -19.68 -17.59 -20.55
CA ASP A 620 -21.10 -17.37 -20.75
C ASP A 620 -21.71 -18.38 -21.71
N SER A 621 -23.02 -18.29 -21.94
CA SER A 621 -23.75 -19.24 -22.83
C SER A 621 -23.28 -19.17 -24.28
N MET A 622 -22.85 -18.02 -24.77
CA MET A 622 -22.37 -17.86 -26.15
C MET A 622 -20.98 -18.49 -26.34
N SER A 623 -20.08 -18.21 -25.42
CA SER A 623 -18.73 -18.78 -25.40
C SER A 623 -18.76 -20.29 -25.13
N TYR A 624 -19.75 -20.78 -24.35
CA TYR A 624 -19.96 -22.23 -24.15
C TYR A 624 -20.23 -22.96 -25.45
N VAL A 625 -21.16 -22.46 -26.28
CA VAL A 625 -21.49 -23.07 -27.57
C VAL A 625 -20.27 -23.04 -28.51
N ALA A 626 -19.51 -21.96 -28.53
CA ALA A 626 -18.30 -21.86 -29.32
C ALA A 626 -17.25 -22.89 -28.90
N MET A 627 -17.06 -23.06 -27.58
CA MET A 627 -16.13 -24.03 -26.99
C MET A 627 -16.52 -25.47 -27.35
N VAL A 628 -17.80 -25.83 -27.25
CA VAL A 628 -18.27 -27.17 -27.64
C VAL A 628 -18.07 -27.43 -29.13
N SER A 629 -18.27 -26.41 -29.97
CA SER A 629 -17.94 -26.51 -31.40
C SER A 629 -16.44 -26.75 -31.64
N ASP A 630 -15.59 -26.00 -30.95
CA ASP A 630 -14.13 -26.18 -31.03
C ASP A 630 -13.69 -27.57 -30.52
N LEU A 631 -14.38 -28.12 -29.50
CA LEU A 631 -14.14 -29.50 -29.03
C LEU A 631 -14.52 -30.53 -30.07
N ASN A 632 -15.70 -30.39 -30.67
CA ASN A 632 -16.18 -31.29 -31.71
C ASN A 632 -15.21 -31.32 -32.90
N ASP A 633 -14.78 -30.17 -33.37
CA ASP A 633 -13.81 -30.04 -34.45
C ASP A 633 -12.43 -30.60 -34.07
N GLY A 634 -11.95 -30.26 -32.87
CA GLY A 634 -10.63 -30.63 -32.38
C GLY A 634 -10.43 -32.13 -32.14
N PHE A 635 -11.52 -32.83 -31.79
CA PHE A 635 -11.53 -34.29 -31.55
C PHE A 635 -12.18 -35.10 -32.66
N GLY A 636 -12.78 -34.46 -33.67
CA GLY A 636 -13.49 -35.14 -34.76
C GLY A 636 -14.70 -35.96 -34.27
N LEU A 637 -15.47 -35.41 -33.35
CA LEU A 637 -16.63 -36.03 -32.73
C LEU A 637 -17.80 -35.04 -32.63
N GLU A 638 -18.98 -35.49 -32.26
CA GLU A 638 -20.14 -34.64 -32.06
C GLU A 638 -20.72 -34.92 -30.66
N ILE A 639 -20.59 -33.95 -29.77
CA ILE A 639 -21.17 -34.00 -28.42
C ILE A 639 -22.69 -33.77 -28.60
N PRO A 640 -23.56 -34.70 -28.15
CA PRO A 640 -25.00 -34.55 -28.28
C PRO A 640 -25.55 -33.33 -27.54
N THR A 641 -26.43 -32.56 -28.19
CA THR A 641 -26.98 -31.30 -27.63
C THR A 641 -27.75 -31.49 -26.33
N GLU A 642 -28.35 -32.67 -26.10
CA GLU A 642 -29.00 -33.03 -24.83
C GLU A 642 -28.04 -33.15 -23.65
N LYS A 643 -26.71 -33.23 -23.89
CA LYS A 643 -25.69 -33.30 -22.88
C LYS A 643 -25.13 -31.92 -22.50
N TYR A 644 -25.36 -30.88 -23.31
CA TYR A 644 -24.83 -29.51 -23.04
C TYR A 644 -25.21 -28.99 -21.66
N GLY A 645 -26.39 -29.30 -21.15
CA GLY A 645 -26.83 -28.91 -19.81
C GLY A 645 -26.31 -29.79 -18.65
N ARG A 646 -25.43 -30.77 -18.95
CA ARG A 646 -24.88 -31.71 -17.94
C ARG A 646 -23.35 -31.73 -17.88
N LEU A 647 -22.67 -31.07 -18.80
CA LEU A 647 -21.23 -30.95 -18.85
C LEU A 647 -20.86 -29.58 -18.30
N TYR A 648 -20.35 -29.54 -17.06
CA TYR A 648 -20.11 -28.31 -16.34
C TYR A 648 -18.61 -28.02 -16.14
N SER A 649 -17.79 -29.06 -15.96
CA SER A 649 -16.34 -28.92 -15.64
C SER A 649 -15.48 -29.52 -16.76
N VAL A 650 -14.18 -29.17 -16.74
CA VAL A 650 -13.19 -29.76 -17.66
C VAL A 650 -13.19 -31.28 -17.57
N ASN A 651 -13.30 -31.85 -16.35
CA ASN A 651 -13.34 -33.29 -16.14
C ASN A 651 -14.57 -33.94 -16.81
N ASP A 652 -15.72 -33.27 -16.79
CA ASP A 652 -16.94 -33.77 -17.48
C ASP A 652 -16.71 -33.86 -18.99
N PHE A 653 -16.05 -32.85 -19.57
CA PHE A 653 -15.75 -32.87 -21.01
C PHE A 653 -14.67 -33.89 -21.36
N ILE A 654 -13.66 -34.10 -20.50
CA ILE A 654 -12.68 -35.18 -20.71
C ILE A 654 -13.36 -36.56 -20.71
N ALA A 655 -14.19 -36.81 -19.71
CA ALA A 655 -14.93 -38.06 -19.60
C ALA A 655 -15.86 -38.28 -20.82
N GLU A 656 -16.58 -37.25 -21.26
CA GLU A 656 -17.46 -37.33 -22.41
C GLU A 656 -16.70 -37.58 -23.72
N VAL A 657 -15.61 -36.85 -23.95
CA VAL A 657 -14.74 -37.06 -25.12
C VAL A 657 -14.19 -38.48 -25.18
N LEU A 658 -13.69 -39.00 -24.06
CA LEU A 658 -13.16 -40.37 -23.97
C LEU A 658 -14.26 -41.40 -24.18
N THR A 659 -15.46 -41.17 -23.65
CA THR A 659 -16.64 -42.01 -23.86
C THR A 659 -17.04 -42.07 -25.34
N LEU A 660 -17.10 -40.91 -26.00
CA LEU A 660 -17.45 -40.84 -27.42
C LEU A 660 -16.34 -41.41 -28.33
N GLN A 661 -15.10 -41.45 -27.88
CA GLN A 661 -14.01 -42.13 -28.56
C GLN A 661 -13.99 -43.67 -28.32
N GLY A 662 -14.91 -44.21 -27.51
CA GLY A 662 -14.96 -45.62 -27.21
C GLY A 662 -13.81 -46.13 -26.33
N LYS A 663 -13.20 -45.25 -25.50
CA LYS A 663 -12.06 -45.58 -24.67
C LYS A 663 -12.40 -46.00 -23.23
N GLY A 664 -13.66 -46.14 -22.88
CA GLY A 664 -14.09 -46.67 -21.58
C GLY A 664 -13.62 -48.12 -21.39
N LYS A 665 -13.20 -48.47 -20.18
CA LYS A 665 -12.96 -49.89 -19.84
C LYS A 665 -14.28 -50.58 -19.89
N ASP A 666 -14.42 -51.59 -20.79
CA ASP A 666 -15.58 -52.46 -20.79
C ASP A 666 -15.72 -53.12 -19.41
N GLU A 667 -16.81 -52.93 -18.73
CA GLU A 667 -17.22 -53.78 -17.61
C GLU A 667 -17.36 -55.20 -18.13
N LYS A 668 -16.37 -56.04 -17.82
CA LYS A 668 -16.50 -57.48 -17.90
C LYS A 668 -16.83 -58.04 -16.53
#